data_f31e4214c110aee77f70d0cb67643bfc
#
_entry.id   f31e4214c110aee77f70d0cb67643bfc
#
_cell.length_a   1.000
_cell.length_b   1.000
_cell.length_c   1.000
_cell.angle_alpha   90.00
_cell.angle_beta   90.00
_cell.angle_gamma   90.00
#
_symmetry.space_group_name_H-M   'P 1'
#
loop_
_entity.id
_entity.type
_entity.pdbx_description
1 polymer ?
#
loop_
_entity_poly.entity_id
_entity_poly.type
_entity_poly.pdbx_seq_one_letter_code
_entity_poly.pdbx_strand_id
1 'polypeptide(L)'
;MNLKSLSALGAGLLLAACSQAPRTDSLTQYVDMRIGTGGHGHVFMGANVPFGAVQLGPTSIPQSWDWTSGYHISDTTVIGFSHTHLNGTGIGDLFDVTVMPVVGQVTYARGTEDDPQSGMWSYFSHANEKARPGYYATRLDRYGIDVELTATKRVGLHKYTFPASADAAVVFDLENGGCWDAPTETFIERADDHTISGYRYSTGWAKDQRVYFTAEFSKPFKSLAIYEGGEDGGLREGDSFRAERLYGRVGFDTSAGETIYVKVAISPVSIENARLNMQAELPGWDFEATAAAADRAWNAELQKVRIETSDDAARRIFYTALYHTMVAPSEFCDVNGDYRGSDGKIYRAVPFVNYTTFSLWDTYRAAQPLMTILHPEKMPDIANTMLHIYRQQGKLPVWHLMGNETDCMVGNPGIPALADAVLKGYGGFDREQAYEALKQSAMLGERGMDLRMKYGYIPCDLFNEAVAYDMEYALADWAVAQVAKELGKTADYDHFLERSKSYRHFFDPQTRFMRGLDSKGRFRTPFNPFRSTHRADDYCEGNAWQYTWLVPHDVEGLIGCFGGKEAFTGKLDSLFVVSSVLEGAASPDISGLIGQYAHGNEPSHHVVYLYTMIGQPWKTADKVREILTTLYHDRPDGLSGNEDVGQMSAWYVLSSLGFYQVEPAGGRYFFGSPLFDKAEVRVRDGVLTVTAHNNSAANKYIQAVKLNGKPYTKPYIAFDDIAAGGVLEFEMGAEPAVWYEL
;
A
#
# COMPACT_ATOMS: atom_id res chain seq x y z
N MET A 1 -30.20 -70.66 -45.12
CA MET A 1 -30.10 -71.58 -43.95
C MET A 1 -29.20 -71.01 -42.93
N ASN A 2 -29.75 -70.52 -41.86
CA ASN A 2 -29.42 -70.72 -40.46
C ASN A 2 -27.90 -70.75 -40.06
N LEU A 3 -27.37 -70.05 -39.11
CA LEU A 3 -27.77 -69.90 -37.72
C LEU A 3 -26.83 -68.95 -36.97
N LYS A 4 -27.38 -68.17 -36.08
CA LYS A 4 -27.19 -67.93 -34.68
C LYS A 4 -25.81 -67.30 -34.20
N SER A 5 -25.89 -66.09 -33.85
CA SER A 5 -25.61 -65.42 -32.57
C SER A 5 -24.91 -66.20 -31.48
N LEU A 6 -23.79 -65.65 -30.99
CA LEU A 6 -23.43 -65.75 -29.57
C LEU A 6 -22.78 -64.43 -29.13
N SER A 7 -23.46 -63.79 -28.21
CA SER A 7 -23.04 -62.59 -27.47
C SER A 7 -21.96 -62.98 -26.44
N ALA A 8 -20.89 -62.27 -26.39
CA ALA A 8 -19.97 -62.29 -25.26
C ALA A 8 -19.88 -60.88 -24.71
N LEU A 9 -20.46 -60.65 -23.52
CA LEU A 9 -20.29 -59.48 -22.67
C LEU A 9 -18.83 -59.49 -22.15
N GLY A 10 -18.05 -58.54 -22.61
CA GLY A 10 -16.78 -58.18 -21.99
C GLY A 10 -16.99 -56.94 -21.10
N ALA A 11 -17.06 -57.16 -19.79
CA ALA A 11 -17.05 -56.07 -18.82
C ALA A 11 -15.66 -55.42 -18.80
N GLY A 12 -15.55 -54.27 -19.48
CA GLY A 12 -14.36 -53.41 -19.35
C GLY A 12 -14.44 -52.62 -18.06
N LEU A 13 -13.61 -52.94 -17.09
CA LEU A 13 -13.31 -52.05 -15.94
C LEU A 13 -12.61 -50.80 -16.48
N LEU A 14 -13.31 -49.69 -16.56
CA LEU A 14 -12.72 -48.36 -16.66
C LEU A 14 -12.14 -48.01 -15.28
N LEU A 15 -10.85 -48.25 -15.12
CA LEU A 15 -10.03 -47.62 -14.09
C LEU A 15 -9.99 -46.09 -14.40
N ALA A 16 -10.89 -45.35 -13.77
CA ALA A 16 -10.73 -43.89 -13.67
C ALA A 16 -9.49 -43.61 -12.87
N ALA A 17 -8.35 -43.40 -13.56
CA ALA A 17 -7.19 -42.76 -13.00
C ALA A 17 -7.61 -41.31 -12.68
N CYS A 18 -7.97 -41.04 -11.42
CA CYS A 18 -7.93 -39.69 -10.88
C CYS A 18 -6.47 -39.23 -10.98
N SER A 19 -6.12 -38.55 -12.05
CA SER A 19 -4.93 -37.72 -12.07
C SER A 19 -5.19 -36.62 -11.03
N GLN A 20 -4.67 -36.81 -9.81
CA GLN A 20 -4.48 -35.68 -8.91
C GLN A 20 -3.63 -34.69 -9.68
N ALA A 21 -4.23 -33.52 -10.00
CA ALA A 21 -3.46 -32.36 -10.43
C ALA A 21 -2.32 -32.17 -9.40
N PRO A 22 -1.10 -31.87 -9.83
CA PRO A 22 -0.02 -31.61 -8.89
C PRO A 22 -0.52 -30.57 -7.89
N ARG A 23 -0.44 -30.86 -6.60
CA ARG A 23 -0.62 -29.89 -5.53
C ARG A 23 0.38 -28.78 -5.82
N THR A 24 -0.08 -27.69 -6.37
CA THR A 24 0.70 -26.46 -6.38
C THR A 24 0.80 -26.06 -4.92
N ASP A 25 2.01 -26.11 -4.35
CA ASP A 25 2.24 -25.65 -2.98
C ASP A 25 1.69 -24.24 -2.85
N SER A 26 0.78 -24.05 -1.91
CA SER A 26 0.15 -22.76 -1.69
C SER A 26 1.21 -21.80 -1.14
N LEU A 27 1.47 -20.70 -1.87
CA LEU A 27 2.46 -19.70 -1.46
C LEU A 27 1.97 -18.86 -0.27
N THR A 28 0.66 -18.87 0.00
CA THR A 28 0.08 -18.20 1.17
C THR A 28 0.64 -18.71 2.50
N GLN A 29 1.15 -19.96 2.54
CA GLN A 29 1.81 -20.52 3.73
C GLN A 29 3.11 -19.78 4.11
N TYR A 30 3.72 -19.05 3.18
CA TYR A 30 4.95 -18.28 3.43
C TYR A 30 4.67 -16.83 3.83
N VAL A 31 3.43 -16.37 3.81
CA VAL A 31 3.07 -15.04 4.27
C VAL A 31 2.93 -15.05 5.80
N ASP A 32 3.79 -14.33 6.49
CA ASP A 32 3.63 -14.06 7.93
C ASP A 32 3.08 -12.65 8.13
N MET A 33 1.78 -12.56 8.38
CA MET A 33 1.07 -11.29 8.54
C MET A 33 1.53 -10.49 9.75
N ARG A 34 2.37 -11.05 10.64
CA ARG A 34 2.92 -10.33 11.80
C ARG A 34 4.12 -9.46 11.42
N ILE A 35 4.81 -9.72 10.29
CA ILE A 35 5.94 -8.89 9.85
C ILE A 35 5.44 -7.47 9.57
N GLY A 36 5.99 -6.49 10.27
CA GLY A 36 5.61 -5.08 10.19
C GLY A 36 4.51 -4.65 11.17
N THR A 37 3.97 -5.55 12.00
CA THR A 37 2.98 -5.20 13.04
C THR A 37 3.63 -4.68 14.32
N GLY A 38 4.95 -4.69 14.41
CA GLY A 38 5.75 -4.13 15.51
C GLY A 38 6.66 -3.02 15.03
N GLY A 39 7.22 -2.25 15.97
CA GLY A 39 8.00 -1.06 15.63
C GLY A 39 7.13 -0.05 14.87
N HIS A 40 7.66 0.50 13.77
CA HIS A 40 7.01 1.53 12.96
C HIS A 40 6.52 1.01 11.60
N GLY A 41 6.21 -0.28 11.47
CA GLY A 41 5.76 -0.84 10.19
C GLY A 41 4.33 -0.47 9.83
N HIS A 42 3.43 -0.30 10.82
CA HIS A 42 2.03 0.12 10.69
C HIS A 42 1.19 -0.76 9.75
N VAL A 43 1.52 -2.04 9.61
CA VAL A 43 0.82 -2.91 8.67
C VAL A 43 -0.54 -3.35 9.19
N PHE A 44 -1.46 -3.57 8.27
CA PHE A 44 -2.77 -4.12 8.53
C PHE A 44 -2.69 -5.60 8.96
N MET A 45 -3.46 -5.94 9.99
CA MET A 45 -3.70 -7.30 10.46
C MET A 45 -5.17 -7.65 10.29
N GLY A 46 -5.50 -8.71 9.54
CA GLY A 46 -6.89 -9.12 9.38
C GLY A 46 -7.16 -9.96 8.14
N ALA A 47 -8.43 -10.07 7.80
CA ALA A 47 -8.93 -10.82 6.66
C ALA A 47 -9.32 -9.88 5.52
N ASN A 48 -8.73 -10.07 4.34
CA ASN A 48 -9.03 -9.35 3.13
C ASN A 48 -8.76 -10.23 1.89
N VAL A 49 -9.09 -9.72 0.72
CA VAL A 49 -8.65 -10.29 -0.57
C VAL A 49 -7.80 -9.26 -1.32
N PRO A 50 -7.01 -9.66 -2.32
CA PRO A 50 -6.16 -8.72 -3.06
C PRO A 50 -6.95 -7.52 -3.56
N PHE A 51 -6.49 -6.31 -3.24
CA PHE A 51 -7.10 -5.03 -3.63
C PHE A 51 -8.56 -4.84 -3.18
N GLY A 52 -9.04 -5.60 -2.20
CA GLY A 52 -10.44 -5.55 -1.73
C GLY A 52 -10.76 -4.24 -0.99
N ALA A 53 -12.01 -3.78 -1.10
CA ALA A 53 -12.54 -2.65 -0.34
C ALA A 53 -12.65 -2.97 1.16
N VAL A 54 -13.00 -4.21 1.50
CA VAL A 54 -13.07 -4.69 2.88
C VAL A 54 -11.69 -5.15 3.34
N GLN A 55 -11.25 -4.56 4.44
CA GLN A 55 -10.06 -4.92 5.20
C GLN A 55 -10.52 -5.18 6.64
N LEU A 56 -11.01 -6.40 6.88
CA LEU A 56 -11.68 -6.80 8.12
C LEU A 56 -10.64 -7.28 9.14
N GLY A 57 -10.44 -6.51 10.20
CA GLY A 57 -9.42 -6.84 11.18
C GLY A 57 -9.71 -6.32 12.58
N PRO A 58 -8.93 -6.78 13.58
CA PRO A 58 -9.00 -6.28 14.94
C PRO A 58 -8.61 -4.81 15.00
N THR A 59 -9.36 -4.06 15.81
CA THR A 59 -9.05 -2.68 16.16
C THR A 59 -8.85 -2.62 17.68
N SER A 60 -7.70 -2.11 18.09
CA SER A 60 -7.29 -2.02 19.49
C SER A 60 -7.56 -0.63 20.05
N ILE A 61 -7.43 -0.46 21.36
CA ILE A 61 -7.41 0.84 22.00
C ILE A 61 -6.14 1.57 21.54
N PRO A 62 -6.23 2.73 20.84
CA PRO A 62 -5.06 3.44 20.36
C PRO A 62 -4.19 3.93 21.52
N GLN A 63 -2.90 3.66 21.50
CA GLN A 63 -1.97 4.05 22.55
C GLN A 63 -0.97 5.11 22.12
N SER A 64 -0.47 5.04 20.87
CA SER A 64 0.52 5.97 20.31
C SER A 64 0.47 5.99 18.77
N TRP A 65 1.47 6.61 18.17
CA TRP A 65 1.63 6.69 16.73
C TRP A 65 1.64 5.31 16.03
N ASP A 66 2.23 4.27 16.66
CA ASP A 66 2.34 2.93 16.08
C ASP A 66 0.99 2.18 15.93
N TRP A 67 -0.13 2.76 16.43
CA TRP A 67 -1.49 2.21 16.32
C TRP A 67 -2.29 2.77 15.13
N THR A 68 -1.67 3.43 14.17
CA THR A 68 -2.37 4.03 13.01
C THR A 68 -3.11 3.02 12.13
N SER A 69 -2.66 1.77 12.06
CA SER A 69 -3.35 0.67 11.36
C SER A 69 -4.44 -0.02 12.21
N GLY A 70 -4.63 0.40 13.47
CA GLY A 70 -5.60 -0.20 14.39
C GLY A 70 -5.10 -1.41 15.17
N TYR A 71 -3.92 -1.94 14.87
CA TYR A 71 -3.32 -3.11 15.51
C TYR A 71 -1.81 -2.93 15.69
N HIS A 72 -1.30 -3.36 16.82
CA HIS A 72 0.13 -3.52 17.07
C HIS A 72 0.39 -4.85 17.78
N ILE A 73 1.51 -5.53 17.49
CA ILE A 73 1.82 -6.86 18.06
C ILE A 73 1.93 -6.87 19.60
N SER A 74 2.11 -5.70 20.21
CA SER A 74 2.10 -5.60 21.70
C SER A 74 0.71 -5.50 22.31
N ASP A 75 -0.36 -5.47 21.49
CA ASP A 75 -1.72 -5.35 21.98
C ASP A 75 -2.12 -6.53 22.88
N THR A 76 -2.87 -6.22 23.93
CA THR A 76 -3.52 -7.19 24.80
C THR A 76 -5.03 -7.04 24.78
N THR A 77 -5.56 -6.02 24.09
CA THR A 77 -6.97 -5.66 24.04
C THR A 77 -7.45 -5.49 22.60
N VAL A 78 -8.73 -5.70 22.38
CA VAL A 78 -9.44 -5.44 21.13
C VAL A 78 -10.79 -4.79 21.45
N ILE A 79 -11.12 -3.70 20.73
CA ILE A 79 -12.41 -2.98 20.90
C ILE A 79 -13.47 -3.46 19.90
N GLY A 80 -13.07 -4.20 18.87
CA GLY A 80 -13.94 -4.76 17.85
C GLY A 80 -13.18 -5.07 16.57
N PHE A 81 -13.94 -5.39 15.53
CA PHE A 81 -13.42 -5.76 14.20
C PHE A 81 -13.99 -4.80 13.17
N SER A 82 -13.14 -3.89 12.67
CA SER A 82 -13.52 -2.85 11.71
C SER A 82 -13.38 -3.36 10.27
N HIS A 83 -14.14 -2.78 9.34
CA HIS A 83 -14.19 -3.22 7.94
C HIS A 83 -13.27 -2.45 7.02
N THR A 84 -12.69 -1.35 7.50
CA THR A 84 -11.75 -0.51 6.76
C THR A 84 -10.52 -0.22 7.60
N HIS A 85 -9.34 -0.37 6.99
CA HIS A 85 -8.05 -0.08 7.63
C HIS A 85 -7.07 0.51 6.62
N LEU A 86 -6.10 1.29 7.10
CA LEU A 86 -4.92 1.66 6.34
C LEU A 86 -3.81 0.62 6.56
N ASN A 87 -2.88 0.53 5.61
CA ASN A 87 -1.72 -0.35 5.69
C ASN A 87 -0.44 0.44 5.53
N GLY A 88 0.36 0.49 6.58
CA GLY A 88 1.71 1.06 6.55
C GLY A 88 1.80 2.58 6.66
N THR A 89 0.72 3.29 6.94
CA THR A 89 0.73 4.76 6.95
C THR A 89 1.09 5.35 8.30
N GLY A 90 1.87 6.43 8.32
CA GLY A 90 2.16 7.21 9.54
C GLY A 90 0.98 8.07 10.03
N ILE A 91 -0.16 8.05 9.33
CA ILE A 91 -1.42 8.71 9.72
C ILE A 91 -2.51 7.65 9.77
N GLY A 92 -3.30 7.62 10.86
CA GLY A 92 -4.45 6.75 10.98
C GLY A 92 -5.75 7.46 10.62
N ASP A 93 -6.66 6.68 10.04
CA ASP A 93 -8.02 7.06 9.70
C ASP A 93 -8.85 5.78 9.59
N LEU A 94 -10.09 5.88 9.10
CA LEU A 94 -10.97 4.75 8.82
C LEU A 94 -11.49 4.06 10.11
N PHE A 95 -11.41 2.74 10.18
CA PHE A 95 -12.01 1.86 11.21
C PHE A 95 -13.54 1.89 11.18
N ASP A 96 -14.11 1.99 9.97
CA ASP A 96 -15.55 2.08 9.80
C ASP A 96 -16.25 0.77 10.11
N VAL A 97 -17.46 0.92 10.65
CA VAL A 97 -18.38 -0.17 10.94
C VAL A 97 -17.68 -1.24 11.80
N THR A 98 -17.24 -0.83 12.97
CA THR A 98 -16.63 -1.74 13.95
C THR A 98 -17.69 -2.62 14.60
N VAL A 99 -17.44 -3.93 14.60
CA VAL A 99 -18.38 -4.93 15.10
C VAL A 99 -17.75 -5.70 16.27
N MET A 100 -18.44 -5.73 17.42
CA MET A 100 -17.96 -6.40 18.62
C MET A 100 -19.03 -7.37 19.17
N PRO A 101 -18.76 -8.69 19.17
CA PRO A 101 -19.63 -9.65 19.85
C PRO A 101 -19.39 -9.60 21.36
N VAL A 102 -20.46 -9.58 22.14
CA VAL A 102 -20.43 -9.40 23.59
C VAL A 102 -21.39 -10.32 24.30
N VAL A 103 -21.20 -10.52 25.60
CA VAL A 103 -22.14 -11.20 26.52
C VAL A 103 -22.34 -10.31 27.72
N GLY A 104 -23.61 -10.11 28.09
CA GLY A 104 -24.00 -9.26 29.22
C GLY A 104 -24.03 -7.77 28.87
N GLN A 105 -24.17 -6.95 29.89
CA GLN A 105 -24.21 -5.50 29.75
C GLN A 105 -22.81 -4.93 29.53
N VAL A 106 -22.71 -3.92 28.71
CA VAL A 106 -21.46 -3.23 28.36
C VAL A 106 -21.64 -1.71 28.42
N THR A 107 -20.53 -1.00 28.56
CA THR A 107 -20.51 0.46 28.40
C THR A 107 -20.22 0.76 26.94
N TYR A 108 -21.07 1.57 26.28
CA TYR A 108 -20.92 1.95 24.89
C TYR A 108 -19.90 3.08 24.76
N ALA A 109 -18.65 2.70 24.79
CA ALA A 109 -17.49 3.57 24.65
C ALA A 109 -16.28 2.75 24.23
N ARG A 110 -15.25 3.40 23.71
CA ARG A 110 -13.93 2.78 23.41
C ARG A 110 -13.32 2.19 24.68
N GLY A 111 -13.39 2.93 25.80
CA GLY A 111 -12.82 2.55 27.08
C GLY A 111 -11.33 2.83 27.20
N THR A 112 -10.77 2.45 28.35
CA THR A 112 -9.36 2.52 28.69
C THR A 112 -8.86 1.14 29.10
N GLU A 113 -7.61 0.82 28.79
CA GLU A 113 -7.04 -0.52 28.97
C GLU A 113 -6.98 -0.98 30.43
N ASP A 114 -6.88 -0.05 31.39
CA ASP A 114 -6.79 -0.29 32.81
C ASP A 114 -8.16 -0.48 33.51
N ASP A 115 -9.27 -0.18 32.82
CA ASP A 115 -10.63 -0.36 33.35
C ASP A 115 -11.53 -1.16 32.39
N PRO A 116 -11.71 -2.48 32.61
CA PRO A 116 -12.59 -3.33 31.83
C PRO A 116 -14.06 -2.90 31.77
N GLN A 117 -14.52 -2.09 32.69
CA GLN A 117 -15.89 -1.59 32.71
C GLN A 117 -16.09 -0.29 31.95
N SER A 118 -14.99 0.36 31.53
CA SER A 118 -15.03 1.64 30.81
C SER A 118 -15.51 1.55 29.36
N GLY A 119 -15.57 0.35 28.76
CA GLY A 119 -15.95 0.16 27.37
C GLY A 119 -16.34 -1.28 27.03
N MET A 120 -16.49 -1.56 25.74
CA MET A 120 -16.84 -2.89 25.20
C MET A 120 -15.63 -3.80 24.99
N TRP A 121 -14.42 -3.32 25.11
CA TRP A 121 -13.21 -4.04 24.75
C TRP A 121 -13.03 -5.36 25.55
N SER A 122 -12.29 -6.27 24.97
CA SER A 122 -11.91 -7.54 25.58
C SER A 122 -10.39 -7.72 25.57
N TYR A 123 -9.86 -8.41 26.59
CA TYR A 123 -8.54 -9.00 26.48
C TYR A 123 -8.54 -10.12 25.44
N PHE A 124 -7.40 -10.30 24.76
CA PHE A 124 -7.09 -11.43 23.91
C PHE A 124 -5.62 -11.86 24.09
N SER A 125 -5.26 -13.00 23.54
CA SER A 125 -3.89 -13.51 23.60
C SER A 125 -3.39 -13.91 22.21
N HIS A 126 -2.18 -13.48 21.86
CA HIS A 126 -1.50 -13.91 20.63
C HIS A 126 -1.28 -15.44 20.55
N ALA A 127 -1.31 -16.16 21.69
CA ALA A 127 -1.28 -17.62 21.69
C ALA A 127 -2.53 -18.25 21.05
N ASN A 128 -3.66 -17.54 21.06
CA ASN A 128 -4.93 -17.95 20.47
C ASN A 128 -5.20 -17.26 19.13
N GLU A 129 -4.33 -16.34 18.72
CA GLU A 129 -4.46 -15.60 17.48
C GLU A 129 -3.96 -16.41 16.29
N LYS A 130 -4.72 -16.40 15.21
CA LYS A 130 -4.35 -17.02 13.93
C LYS A 130 -4.62 -16.05 12.81
N ALA A 131 -3.60 -15.77 12.02
CA ALA A 131 -3.72 -14.90 10.85
C ALA A 131 -3.03 -15.55 9.64
N ARG A 132 -3.68 -15.47 8.50
CA ARG A 132 -3.15 -15.83 7.17
C ARG A 132 -3.90 -15.05 6.10
N PRO A 133 -3.39 -14.91 4.90
CA PRO A 133 -4.10 -14.20 3.84
C PRO A 133 -5.56 -14.64 3.70
N GLY A 134 -6.47 -13.69 3.83
CA GLY A 134 -7.91 -13.92 3.76
C GLY A 134 -8.59 -14.51 5.00
N TYR A 135 -7.87 -14.64 6.13
CA TYR A 135 -8.43 -15.23 7.35
C TYR A 135 -7.78 -14.66 8.61
N TYR A 136 -8.59 -14.40 9.62
CA TYR A 136 -8.15 -14.02 10.96
C TYR A 136 -8.99 -14.73 12.02
N ALA A 137 -8.41 -15.09 13.17
CA ALA A 137 -9.13 -15.64 14.30
C ALA A 137 -8.48 -15.28 15.62
N THR A 138 -9.31 -15.10 16.65
CA THR A 138 -8.89 -14.88 18.03
C THR A 138 -10.00 -15.27 19.01
N ARG A 139 -9.68 -15.23 20.31
CA ARG A 139 -10.65 -15.43 21.39
C ARG A 139 -10.79 -14.16 22.22
N LEU A 140 -12.03 -13.74 22.47
CA LEU A 140 -12.37 -12.65 23.36
C LEU A 140 -12.50 -13.18 24.79
N ASP A 141 -11.48 -12.99 25.60
CA ASP A 141 -11.38 -13.61 26.93
C ASP A 141 -12.46 -13.12 27.90
N ARG A 142 -12.80 -11.81 27.86
CA ARG A 142 -13.85 -11.20 28.67
C ARG A 142 -15.21 -11.84 28.45
N TYR A 143 -15.53 -12.21 27.23
CA TYR A 143 -16.84 -12.71 26.83
C TYR A 143 -16.88 -14.22 26.60
N GLY A 144 -15.73 -14.88 26.53
CA GLY A 144 -15.63 -16.29 26.21
C GLY A 144 -16.08 -16.63 24.79
N ILE A 145 -15.91 -15.70 23.85
CA ILE A 145 -16.36 -15.83 22.45
C ILE A 145 -15.15 -16.13 21.56
N ASP A 146 -15.26 -17.18 20.73
CA ASP A 146 -14.28 -17.42 19.67
C ASP A 146 -14.74 -16.67 18.40
N VAL A 147 -13.80 -15.96 17.79
CA VAL A 147 -14.01 -15.12 16.59
C VAL A 147 -13.20 -15.67 15.44
N GLU A 148 -13.85 -15.87 14.31
CA GLU A 148 -13.19 -16.15 13.03
C GLU A 148 -13.72 -15.18 11.96
N LEU A 149 -12.82 -14.66 11.12
CA LEU A 149 -13.12 -13.64 10.10
C LEU A 149 -12.58 -14.07 8.75
N THR A 150 -13.35 -13.81 7.69
CA THR A 150 -12.91 -13.87 6.30
C THR A 150 -13.62 -12.79 5.49
N ALA A 151 -13.22 -12.58 4.25
CA ALA A 151 -13.81 -11.52 3.42
C ALA A 151 -13.89 -11.89 1.94
N THR A 152 -14.81 -11.25 1.24
CA THR A 152 -14.77 -11.02 -0.21
C THR A 152 -14.28 -9.59 -0.48
N LYS A 153 -14.40 -9.09 -1.69
CA LYS A 153 -13.96 -7.72 -2.00
C LYS A 153 -14.72 -6.63 -1.23
N ARG A 154 -16.03 -6.83 -0.99
CA ARG A 154 -16.93 -5.82 -0.41
C ARG A 154 -17.74 -6.33 0.77
N VAL A 155 -17.54 -7.58 1.18
CA VAL A 155 -18.29 -8.19 2.27
C VAL A 155 -17.35 -8.85 3.26
N GLY A 156 -17.43 -8.44 4.53
CA GLY A 156 -16.84 -9.15 5.66
C GLY A 156 -17.77 -10.29 6.12
N LEU A 157 -17.21 -11.46 6.41
CA LEU A 157 -17.93 -12.59 6.99
C LEU A 157 -17.33 -12.93 8.34
N HIS A 158 -18.13 -12.75 9.38
CA HIS A 158 -17.79 -13.05 10.76
C HIS A 158 -18.43 -14.37 11.19
N LYS A 159 -17.71 -15.14 11.99
CA LYS A 159 -18.18 -16.37 12.62
C LYS A 159 -17.88 -16.25 14.10
N TYR A 160 -18.92 -16.13 14.92
CA TYR A 160 -18.85 -15.97 16.36
C TYR A 160 -19.39 -17.20 17.06
N THR A 161 -18.56 -17.87 17.85
CA THR A 161 -19.00 -19.01 18.68
C THR A 161 -19.18 -18.55 20.12
N PHE A 162 -20.44 -18.54 20.56
CA PHE A 162 -20.86 -17.98 21.85
C PHE A 162 -20.90 -19.02 22.96
N PRO A 163 -20.71 -18.63 24.23
CA PRO A 163 -21.16 -19.41 25.39
C PRO A 163 -22.68 -19.40 25.49
N ALA A 164 -23.25 -20.20 26.39
CA ALA A 164 -24.67 -20.12 26.74
C ALA A 164 -24.99 -18.79 27.41
N SER A 165 -25.93 -18.01 26.86
CA SER A 165 -26.32 -16.71 27.38
C SER A 165 -27.73 -16.33 26.92
N ALA A 166 -28.51 -15.73 27.85
CA ALA A 166 -29.77 -15.05 27.50
C ALA A 166 -29.54 -13.57 27.11
N ASP A 167 -28.31 -13.09 27.19
CA ASP A 167 -27.91 -11.70 26.89
C ASP A 167 -26.63 -11.66 26.04
N ALA A 168 -26.59 -12.50 25.01
CA ALA A 168 -25.57 -12.43 23.95
C ALA A 168 -25.95 -11.32 22.96
N ALA A 169 -24.95 -10.64 22.40
CA ALA A 169 -25.22 -9.61 21.38
C ALA A 169 -24.04 -9.41 20.44
N VAL A 170 -24.33 -8.77 19.33
CA VAL A 170 -23.35 -8.18 18.41
C VAL A 170 -23.59 -6.67 18.40
N VAL A 171 -22.57 -5.91 18.73
CA VAL A 171 -22.64 -4.44 18.78
C VAL A 171 -21.95 -3.85 17.57
N PHE A 172 -22.65 -2.95 16.89
CA PHE A 172 -22.12 -2.11 15.84
C PHE A 172 -21.75 -0.76 16.43
N ASP A 173 -20.48 -0.43 16.39
CA ASP A 173 -19.93 0.83 16.83
C ASP A 173 -19.73 1.74 15.60
N LEU A 174 -20.48 2.82 15.52
CA LEU A 174 -20.37 3.85 14.49
C LEU A 174 -19.78 5.16 15.05
N GLU A 175 -19.43 5.20 16.33
CA GLU A 175 -18.79 6.37 16.95
C GLU A 175 -17.29 6.38 16.74
N ASN A 176 -16.61 5.28 17.02
CA ASN A 176 -15.15 5.25 17.05
C ASN A 176 -14.53 5.09 15.66
N GLY A 177 -13.56 5.95 15.34
CA GLY A 177 -12.73 5.90 14.13
C GLY A 177 -11.24 5.91 14.45
N GLY A 178 -10.40 5.91 13.41
CA GLY A 178 -8.94 5.94 13.52
C GLY A 178 -8.40 7.35 13.84
N CYS A 179 -7.40 7.43 14.72
CA CYS A 179 -6.74 8.68 15.12
C CYS A 179 -7.74 9.76 15.52
N TRP A 180 -7.86 10.83 14.71
CA TRP A 180 -8.80 11.95 14.95
C TRP A 180 -10.07 11.86 14.10
N ASP A 181 -10.29 10.77 13.38
CA ASP A 181 -11.54 10.55 12.67
C ASP A 181 -12.71 10.56 13.66
N ALA A 182 -13.71 11.38 13.39
CA ALA A 182 -14.90 11.53 14.20
C ALA A 182 -16.16 11.50 13.31
N PRO A 183 -17.25 10.85 13.77
CA PRO A 183 -18.48 10.80 13.03
C PRO A 183 -19.12 12.20 12.98
N THR A 184 -19.74 12.51 11.84
CA THR A 184 -20.54 13.71 11.64
C THR A 184 -22.03 13.39 11.59
N GLU A 185 -22.39 12.21 11.09
CA GLU A 185 -23.73 11.66 11.10
C GLU A 185 -23.66 10.13 10.99
N THR A 186 -24.45 9.45 11.79
CA THR A 186 -24.62 8.01 11.75
C THR A 186 -26.09 7.63 11.69
N PHE A 187 -26.39 6.48 11.13
CA PHE A 187 -27.74 5.95 10.98
C PHE A 187 -27.75 4.44 11.14
N ILE A 188 -28.73 3.93 11.88
CA ILE A 188 -29.00 2.49 12.02
C ILE A 188 -30.49 2.27 11.85
N GLU A 189 -30.87 1.24 11.09
CA GLU A 189 -32.25 0.76 10.95
C GLU A 189 -32.34 -0.76 11.01
N ARG A 190 -33.46 -1.27 11.51
CA ARG A 190 -33.88 -2.66 11.35
C ARG A 190 -34.62 -2.80 10.02
N ALA A 191 -34.06 -3.56 9.10
CA ALA A 191 -34.71 -3.84 7.82
C ALA A 191 -35.70 -5.01 7.95
N ASP A 192 -35.31 -6.06 8.70
CA ASP A 192 -36.14 -7.22 9.02
C ASP A 192 -35.61 -7.96 10.28
N ASP A 193 -36.04 -9.23 10.50
CA ASP A 193 -35.62 -10.02 11.68
C ASP A 193 -34.19 -10.53 11.60
N HIS A 194 -33.53 -10.45 10.44
CA HIS A 194 -32.18 -10.89 10.20
C HIS A 194 -31.23 -9.76 9.77
N THR A 195 -31.75 -8.58 9.46
CA THR A 195 -31.00 -7.56 8.74
C THR A 195 -31.09 -6.20 9.43
N ILE A 196 -29.93 -5.60 9.67
CA ILE A 196 -29.82 -4.17 9.97
C ILE A 196 -29.06 -3.48 8.83
N SER A 197 -29.33 -2.21 8.62
CA SER A 197 -28.61 -1.38 7.67
C SER A 197 -28.29 -0.03 8.29
N GLY A 198 -27.37 0.71 7.69
CA GLY A 198 -27.02 2.03 8.17
C GLY A 198 -25.89 2.68 7.40
N TYR A 199 -25.36 3.74 7.97
CA TYR A 199 -24.18 4.42 7.45
C TYR A 199 -23.43 5.15 8.56
N ARG A 200 -22.16 5.42 8.26
CA ARG A 200 -21.28 6.29 9.01
C ARG A 200 -20.71 7.35 8.07
N TYR A 201 -21.00 8.61 8.37
CA TYR A 201 -20.32 9.78 7.79
C TYR A 201 -19.35 10.31 8.82
N SER A 202 -18.14 10.61 8.40
CA SER A 202 -17.09 11.07 9.30
C SER A 202 -16.18 12.12 8.67
N THR A 203 -15.40 12.75 9.52
CA THR A 203 -14.33 13.66 9.14
C THR A 203 -13.07 13.31 9.92
N GLY A 204 -11.99 13.14 9.19
CA GLY A 204 -10.69 12.82 9.74
C GLY A 204 -9.60 13.34 8.81
N TRP A 205 -8.67 12.51 8.45
CA TRP A 205 -7.74 12.76 7.35
C TRP A 205 -8.51 12.85 6.01
N ALA A 206 -9.43 11.90 5.76
CA ALA A 206 -10.48 12.07 4.76
C ALA A 206 -11.55 13.04 5.30
N LYS A 207 -11.72 14.21 4.66
CA LYS A 207 -12.55 15.30 5.18
C LYS A 207 -14.06 15.04 5.15
N ASP A 208 -14.53 14.21 4.22
CA ASP A 208 -15.95 13.83 4.04
C ASP A 208 -15.97 12.36 3.62
N GLN A 209 -15.82 11.47 4.59
CA GLN A 209 -15.88 10.02 4.38
C GLN A 209 -17.32 9.55 4.55
N ARG A 210 -17.76 8.64 3.68
CA ARG A 210 -19.10 8.06 3.73
C ARG A 210 -19.04 6.57 3.47
N VAL A 211 -19.44 5.79 4.47
CA VAL A 211 -19.53 4.35 4.39
C VAL A 211 -20.95 3.92 4.73
N TYR A 212 -21.62 3.31 3.75
CA TYR A 212 -22.91 2.67 3.92
C TYR A 212 -22.70 1.18 4.16
N PHE A 213 -23.57 0.57 4.97
CA PHE A 213 -23.49 -0.86 5.23
C PHE A 213 -24.86 -1.52 5.27
N THR A 214 -24.87 -2.83 5.02
CA THR A 214 -25.93 -3.75 5.40
C THR A 214 -25.33 -4.96 6.08
N ALA A 215 -25.94 -5.40 7.18
CA ALA A 215 -25.47 -6.54 7.95
C ALA A 215 -26.61 -7.57 8.07
N GLU A 216 -26.32 -8.82 7.66
CA GLU A 216 -27.28 -9.94 7.71
C GLU A 216 -26.77 -10.99 8.70
N PHE A 217 -27.66 -11.51 9.52
CA PHE A 217 -27.38 -12.52 10.56
C PHE A 217 -27.95 -13.87 10.18
N SER A 218 -27.21 -14.95 10.44
CA SER A 218 -27.64 -16.32 10.15
C SER A 218 -28.80 -16.81 11.03
N LYS A 219 -29.08 -16.08 12.10
CA LYS A 219 -30.15 -16.36 13.09
C LYS A 219 -30.99 -15.10 13.27
N PRO A 220 -32.34 -15.20 13.36
CA PRO A 220 -33.17 -14.05 13.67
C PRO A 220 -32.77 -13.49 15.03
N PHE A 221 -32.60 -12.18 15.11
CA PHE A 221 -32.29 -11.53 16.36
C PHE A 221 -33.55 -11.22 17.19
N LYS A 222 -33.40 -11.31 18.50
CA LYS A 222 -34.44 -11.10 19.49
C LYS A 222 -34.81 -9.62 19.64
N SER A 223 -33.80 -8.74 19.50
CA SER A 223 -33.95 -7.30 19.70
C SER A 223 -32.88 -6.50 18.97
N LEU A 224 -33.25 -5.28 18.58
CA LEU A 224 -32.31 -4.22 18.26
C LEU A 224 -32.48 -3.12 19.30
N ALA A 225 -31.40 -2.73 19.97
CA ALA A 225 -31.35 -1.57 20.85
C ALA A 225 -30.35 -0.56 20.28
N ILE A 226 -30.78 0.66 20.05
CA ILE A 226 -29.96 1.74 19.49
C ILE A 226 -29.60 2.70 20.62
N TYR A 227 -28.31 2.95 20.80
CA TYR A 227 -27.77 3.86 21.81
C TYR A 227 -27.12 5.03 21.10
N GLU A 228 -27.41 6.24 21.57
CA GLU A 228 -26.67 7.43 21.20
C GLU A 228 -25.51 7.64 22.15
N GLY A 229 -24.30 7.86 21.60
CA GLY A 229 -23.07 8.12 22.37
C GLY A 229 -22.98 9.56 22.87
N GLY A 230 -21.93 9.82 23.68
CA GLY A 230 -21.70 11.12 24.29
C GLY A 230 -22.31 11.29 25.69
N GLU A 231 -22.05 12.45 26.33
CA GLU A 231 -22.43 12.72 27.75
C GLU A 231 -23.94 12.66 28.01
N ASP A 232 -24.74 13.14 27.04
CA ASP A 232 -26.21 13.15 27.09
C ASP A 232 -26.81 11.94 26.33
N GLY A 233 -25.99 10.96 26.00
CA GLY A 233 -26.37 9.78 25.25
C GLY A 233 -27.30 8.85 26.01
N GLY A 234 -27.68 7.75 25.37
CA GLY A 234 -28.52 6.71 25.99
C GLY A 234 -29.38 5.97 24.99
N LEU A 235 -30.21 5.06 25.53
CA LEU A 235 -31.12 4.24 24.73
C LEU A 235 -32.14 5.13 23.98
N ARG A 236 -32.31 4.86 22.69
CA ARG A 236 -33.32 5.47 21.84
C ARG A 236 -34.43 4.47 21.50
N GLU A 237 -35.67 4.96 21.44
CA GLU A 237 -36.81 4.13 21.09
C GLU A 237 -36.98 3.99 19.59
N GLY A 238 -37.39 2.80 19.12
CA GLY A 238 -37.73 2.52 17.71
C GLY A 238 -36.74 1.63 16.99
N ASP A 239 -37.11 1.24 15.79
CA ASP A 239 -36.35 0.35 14.92
C ASP A 239 -35.36 1.10 14.00
N SER A 240 -35.33 2.43 14.07
CA SER A 240 -34.36 3.27 13.33
C SER A 240 -34.06 4.55 14.08
N PHE A 241 -32.81 5.00 13.99
CA PHE A 241 -32.40 6.27 14.58
C PHE A 241 -31.24 6.88 13.79
N ARG A 242 -31.18 8.24 13.81
CA ARG A 242 -30.14 9.03 13.21
C ARG A 242 -29.59 10.03 14.24
N ALA A 243 -28.27 10.03 14.43
CA ALA A 243 -27.59 10.97 15.31
C ALA A 243 -26.14 11.13 14.87
N GLU A 244 -25.37 11.95 15.58
CA GLU A 244 -23.92 12.08 15.32
C GLU A 244 -23.20 10.77 15.66
N ARG A 245 -23.57 10.12 16.78
CA ARG A 245 -22.85 8.96 17.34
C ARG A 245 -23.82 7.86 17.73
N LEU A 246 -23.76 6.71 17.08
CA LEU A 246 -24.66 5.60 17.39
C LEU A 246 -23.90 4.29 17.65
N TYR A 247 -24.52 3.50 18.51
CA TYR A 247 -24.24 2.08 18.69
C TYR A 247 -25.52 1.28 18.45
N GLY A 248 -25.40 0.18 17.71
CA GLY A 248 -26.51 -0.75 17.51
C GLY A 248 -26.22 -2.08 18.20
N ARG A 249 -27.00 -2.44 19.25
CA ARG A 249 -26.91 -3.73 19.92
C ARG A 249 -27.93 -4.70 19.35
N VAL A 250 -27.49 -5.72 18.66
CA VAL A 250 -28.32 -6.81 18.12
C VAL A 250 -28.26 -7.99 19.08
N GLY A 251 -29.39 -8.29 19.77
CA GLY A 251 -29.46 -9.24 20.88
C GLY A 251 -29.92 -10.63 20.48
N PHE A 252 -29.37 -11.65 21.15
CA PHE A 252 -29.65 -13.07 20.92
C PHE A 252 -29.75 -13.85 22.24
N ASP A 253 -30.46 -14.98 22.18
CA ASP A 253 -30.30 -16.06 23.15
C ASP A 253 -29.38 -17.11 22.54
N THR A 254 -28.34 -17.55 23.24
CA THR A 254 -27.37 -18.53 22.72
C THR A 254 -27.23 -19.74 23.64
N SER A 255 -27.04 -20.91 23.05
CA SER A 255 -26.59 -22.13 23.71
C SER A 255 -25.07 -22.20 23.74
N ALA A 256 -24.50 -23.05 24.60
CA ALA A 256 -23.05 -23.23 24.65
C ALA A 256 -22.50 -23.80 23.32
N GLY A 257 -21.54 -23.10 22.73
CA GLY A 257 -20.93 -23.45 21.46
C GLY A 257 -21.78 -23.10 20.22
N GLU A 258 -22.87 -22.34 20.41
CA GLU A 258 -23.68 -21.89 19.27
C GLU A 258 -22.93 -20.87 18.43
N THR A 259 -22.96 -21.08 17.12
CA THR A 259 -22.32 -20.17 16.16
C THR A 259 -23.36 -19.26 15.51
N ILE A 260 -23.07 -17.96 15.51
CA ILE A 260 -23.79 -16.95 14.75
C ILE A 260 -22.84 -16.39 13.70
N TYR A 261 -23.27 -16.46 12.43
CA TYR A 261 -22.56 -15.80 11.32
C TYR A 261 -23.16 -14.42 11.08
N VAL A 262 -22.30 -13.47 10.74
CA VAL A 262 -22.69 -12.11 10.35
C VAL A 262 -21.98 -11.73 9.06
N LYS A 263 -22.74 -11.37 8.05
CA LYS A 263 -22.20 -10.73 6.84
C LYS A 263 -22.33 -9.22 7.01
N VAL A 264 -21.30 -8.48 6.68
CA VAL A 264 -21.35 -7.02 6.63
C VAL A 264 -20.80 -6.58 5.28
N ALA A 265 -21.68 -6.08 4.43
CA ALA A 265 -21.29 -5.49 3.16
C ALA A 265 -21.18 -3.97 3.31
N ILE A 266 -20.20 -3.37 2.65
CA ILE A 266 -20.00 -1.92 2.60
C ILE A 266 -20.17 -1.38 1.18
N SER A 267 -20.51 -0.09 1.08
CA SER A 267 -20.63 0.67 -0.16
C SER A 267 -20.24 2.14 0.06
N PRO A 268 -19.55 2.80 -0.87
CA PRO A 268 -19.33 4.24 -0.82
C PRO A 268 -20.54 5.07 -1.31
N VAL A 269 -21.63 4.42 -1.73
CA VAL A 269 -22.74 5.05 -2.47
C VAL A 269 -24.06 5.02 -1.70
N SER A 270 -24.52 3.86 -1.29
CA SER A 270 -25.82 3.71 -0.62
C SER A 270 -25.98 2.36 0.10
N ILE A 271 -26.97 2.28 1.01
CA ILE A 271 -27.42 1.02 1.65
C ILE A 271 -27.86 0.00 0.61
N GLU A 272 -28.58 0.43 -0.43
CA GLU A 272 -29.04 -0.44 -1.51
C GLU A 272 -27.87 -1.08 -2.26
N ASN A 273 -26.82 -0.29 -2.51
CA ASN A 273 -25.61 -0.80 -3.16
C ASN A 273 -24.83 -1.75 -2.23
N ALA A 274 -24.76 -1.48 -0.92
CA ALA A 274 -24.19 -2.42 0.04
C ALA A 274 -24.94 -3.77 0.03
N ARG A 275 -26.27 -3.74 -0.04
CA ARG A 275 -27.11 -4.94 -0.17
C ARG A 275 -26.86 -5.67 -1.50
N LEU A 276 -26.72 -4.92 -2.60
CA LEU A 276 -26.38 -5.47 -3.92
C LEU A 276 -25.00 -6.15 -3.91
N ASN A 277 -24.00 -5.54 -3.26
CA ASN A 277 -22.66 -6.12 -3.08
C ASN A 277 -22.75 -7.46 -2.33
N MET A 278 -23.50 -7.51 -1.24
CA MET A 278 -23.71 -8.75 -0.46
C MET A 278 -24.34 -9.86 -1.29
N GLN A 279 -25.42 -9.55 -2.04
CA GLN A 279 -26.11 -10.51 -2.87
C GLN A 279 -25.24 -11.06 -3.99
N ALA A 280 -24.39 -10.22 -4.58
CA ALA A 280 -23.53 -10.61 -5.68
C ALA A 280 -22.31 -11.44 -5.21
N GLU A 281 -21.69 -11.06 -4.08
CA GLU A 281 -20.42 -11.67 -3.67
C GLU A 281 -20.57 -12.80 -2.64
N LEU A 282 -21.58 -12.73 -1.76
CA LEU A 282 -21.78 -13.68 -0.66
C LEU A 282 -23.23 -14.03 -0.41
N PRO A 283 -23.90 -14.70 -1.35
CA PRO A 283 -25.32 -15.08 -1.19
C PRO A 283 -25.55 -16.16 -0.11
N GLY A 284 -24.54 -16.98 0.17
CA GLY A 284 -24.60 -18.10 1.13
C GLY A 284 -23.92 -17.82 2.46
N TRP A 285 -23.85 -18.87 3.33
CA TRP A 285 -23.29 -18.81 4.67
C TRP A 285 -22.08 -19.74 4.87
N ASP A 286 -21.51 -20.28 3.79
CA ASP A 286 -20.38 -21.21 3.88
C ASP A 286 -19.07 -20.45 4.17
N PHE A 287 -18.76 -20.35 5.45
CA PHE A 287 -17.56 -19.66 5.94
C PHE A 287 -16.30 -20.32 5.41
N GLU A 288 -16.21 -21.64 5.46
CA GLU A 288 -15.01 -22.39 5.08
C GLU A 288 -14.76 -22.27 3.56
N ALA A 289 -15.81 -22.33 2.75
CA ALA A 289 -15.70 -22.11 1.30
C ALA A 289 -15.27 -20.67 0.97
N THR A 290 -15.76 -19.67 1.72
CA THR A 290 -15.38 -18.25 1.55
C THR A 290 -13.92 -18.04 1.93
N ALA A 291 -13.47 -18.54 3.08
CA ALA A 291 -12.08 -18.46 3.52
C ALA A 291 -11.12 -19.16 2.53
N ALA A 292 -11.52 -20.33 2.01
CA ALA A 292 -10.76 -21.03 0.98
C ALA A 292 -10.74 -20.27 -0.36
N ALA A 293 -11.79 -19.53 -0.70
CA ALA A 293 -11.81 -18.68 -1.89
C ALA A 293 -10.87 -17.47 -1.74
N ALA A 294 -10.83 -16.84 -0.58
CA ALA A 294 -9.90 -15.77 -0.25
C ALA A 294 -8.44 -16.25 -0.32
N ASP A 295 -8.12 -17.41 0.27
CA ASP A 295 -6.78 -18.03 0.19
C ASP A 295 -6.38 -18.30 -1.27
N ARG A 296 -7.31 -18.84 -2.10
CA ARG A 296 -7.04 -19.05 -3.53
C ARG A 296 -6.79 -17.76 -4.29
N ALA A 297 -7.53 -16.69 -3.97
CA ALA A 297 -7.33 -15.38 -4.59
C ALA A 297 -5.94 -14.84 -4.28
N TRP A 298 -5.52 -14.89 -3.02
CA TRP A 298 -4.16 -14.51 -2.62
C TRP A 298 -3.09 -15.38 -3.27
N ASN A 299 -3.27 -16.70 -3.26
CA ASN A 299 -2.33 -17.62 -3.88
C ASN A 299 -2.16 -17.38 -5.39
N ALA A 300 -3.23 -17.02 -6.10
CA ALA A 300 -3.17 -16.70 -7.53
C ALA A 300 -2.31 -15.46 -7.80
N GLU A 301 -2.38 -14.45 -6.95
CA GLU A 301 -1.56 -13.24 -7.06
C GLU A 301 -0.10 -13.52 -6.68
N LEU A 302 0.14 -14.20 -5.56
CA LEU A 302 1.49 -14.54 -5.10
C LEU A 302 2.22 -15.43 -6.11
N GLN A 303 1.52 -16.31 -6.82
CA GLN A 303 2.10 -17.16 -7.88
C GLN A 303 2.58 -16.40 -9.11
N LYS A 304 2.30 -15.11 -9.23
CA LYS A 304 2.90 -14.27 -10.28
C LYS A 304 4.42 -14.14 -10.13
N VAL A 305 4.95 -14.33 -8.91
CA VAL A 305 6.38 -14.39 -8.66
C VAL A 305 6.74 -15.65 -7.89
N ARG A 306 7.60 -16.49 -8.46
CA ARG A 306 8.11 -17.69 -7.82
C ARG A 306 9.61 -17.56 -7.63
N ILE A 307 10.08 -17.69 -6.39
CA ILE A 307 11.51 -17.65 -6.05
C ILE A 307 12.02 -19.04 -5.65
N GLU A 308 13.27 -19.33 -5.97
CA GLU A 308 13.99 -20.49 -5.47
C GLU A 308 15.03 -20.02 -4.44
N THR A 309 14.90 -20.50 -3.22
CA THR A 309 15.83 -20.23 -2.11
C THR A 309 15.76 -21.35 -1.07
N SER A 310 16.90 -21.63 -0.45
CA SER A 310 16.99 -22.52 0.73
C SER A 310 16.81 -21.77 2.06
N ASP A 311 16.74 -20.44 2.03
CA ASP A 311 16.52 -19.60 3.20
C ASP A 311 15.03 -19.38 3.43
N ASP A 312 14.47 -20.05 4.44
CA ASP A 312 13.05 -19.97 4.76
C ASP A 312 12.64 -18.60 5.33
N ALA A 313 13.55 -17.90 6.02
CA ALA A 313 13.28 -16.54 6.49
C ALA A 313 13.18 -15.56 5.31
N ALA A 314 14.14 -15.60 4.39
CA ALA A 314 14.10 -14.78 3.18
C ALA A 314 12.85 -15.08 2.33
N ARG A 315 12.41 -16.34 2.27
CA ARG A 315 11.17 -16.72 1.59
C ARG A 315 9.94 -16.11 2.25
N ARG A 316 9.83 -16.15 3.59
CA ARG A 316 8.72 -15.51 4.31
C ARG A 316 8.72 -14.00 4.14
N ILE A 317 9.87 -13.35 4.29
CA ILE A 317 10.01 -11.90 4.06
C ILE A 317 9.54 -11.56 2.64
N PHE A 318 9.99 -12.30 1.62
CA PHE A 318 9.64 -12.01 0.22
C PHE A 318 8.14 -12.13 -0.05
N TYR A 319 7.51 -13.25 0.35
CA TYR A 319 6.08 -13.44 0.08
C TYR A 319 5.20 -12.53 0.96
N THR A 320 5.64 -12.16 2.15
CA THR A 320 4.97 -11.16 2.97
C THR A 320 5.10 -9.76 2.35
N ALA A 321 6.28 -9.39 1.86
CA ALA A 321 6.47 -8.15 1.12
C ALA A 321 5.57 -8.11 -0.13
N LEU A 322 5.53 -9.19 -0.91
CA LEU A 322 4.66 -9.27 -2.08
C LEU A 322 3.17 -9.17 -1.70
N TYR A 323 2.74 -9.78 -0.58
CA TYR A 323 1.39 -9.62 -0.02
C TYR A 323 1.08 -8.16 0.29
N HIS A 324 1.98 -7.43 1.00
CA HIS A 324 1.78 -6.03 1.36
C HIS A 324 1.54 -5.14 0.13
N THR A 325 2.20 -5.40 -1.01
CA THR A 325 2.04 -4.60 -2.24
C THR A 325 0.64 -4.70 -2.87
N MET A 326 -0.21 -5.60 -2.38
CA MET A 326 -1.55 -5.87 -2.92
C MET A 326 -2.68 -5.65 -1.91
N VAL A 327 -2.38 -5.09 -0.73
CA VAL A 327 -3.40 -4.64 0.23
C VAL A 327 -4.06 -3.36 -0.27
N ALA A 328 -3.29 -2.47 -0.88
CA ALA A 328 -3.76 -1.25 -1.53
C ALA A 328 -3.01 -1.03 -2.87
N PRO A 329 -3.53 -0.15 -3.78
CA PRO A 329 -4.78 0.59 -3.68
C PRO A 329 -5.99 -0.35 -3.62
N SER A 330 -7.06 0.05 -2.92
CA SER A 330 -8.26 -0.78 -2.78
C SER A 330 -9.37 -0.37 -3.74
N GLU A 331 -10.21 -1.32 -4.16
CA GLU A 331 -11.37 -1.05 -5.01
C GLU A 331 -12.34 -0.11 -4.28
N PHE A 332 -12.78 0.94 -4.96
CA PHE A 332 -13.67 1.96 -4.43
C PHE A 332 -14.85 2.17 -5.38
N CYS A 333 -15.54 1.11 -5.67
CA CYS A 333 -16.78 1.07 -6.44
C CYS A 333 -17.59 -0.17 -6.05
N ASP A 334 -18.89 -0.12 -6.27
CA ASP A 334 -19.82 -1.21 -6.05
C ASP A 334 -19.80 -2.21 -7.24
N VAL A 335 -20.39 -3.37 -7.08
CA VAL A 335 -20.43 -4.42 -8.12
C VAL A 335 -21.10 -3.95 -9.42
N ASN A 336 -21.96 -2.95 -9.36
CA ASN A 336 -22.62 -2.33 -10.52
C ASN A 336 -21.80 -1.21 -11.18
N GLY A 337 -20.57 -0.94 -10.66
CA GLY A 337 -19.71 0.13 -11.16
C GLY A 337 -20.02 1.53 -10.63
N ASP A 338 -20.91 1.66 -9.64
CA ASP A 338 -21.19 2.95 -9.00
C ASP A 338 -20.06 3.30 -8.01
N TYR A 339 -19.69 4.57 -7.94
CA TYR A 339 -18.75 5.07 -6.92
C TYR A 339 -19.00 6.55 -6.60
N ARG A 340 -18.47 7.00 -5.46
CA ARG A 340 -18.48 8.41 -5.07
C ARG A 340 -17.17 9.08 -5.49
N GLY A 341 -17.29 10.15 -6.32
CA GLY A 341 -16.14 10.90 -6.80
C GLY A 341 -15.59 11.91 -5.78
N SER A 342 -14.39 12.46 -6.07
CA SER A 342 -13.73 13.49 -5.26
C SER A 342 -14.52 14.82 -5.18
N ASP A 343 -15.46 15.04 -6.07
CA ASP A 343 -16.42 16.17 -6.05
C ASP A 343 -17.70 15.88 -5.24
N GLY A 344 -17.74 14.73 -4.56
CA GLY A 344 -18.86 14.27 -3.74
C GLY A 344 -20.05 13.74 -4.54
N LYS A 345 -20.00 13.72 -5.88
CA LYS A 345 -21.07 13.19 -6.72
C LYS A 345 -20.97 11.69 -6.90
N ILE A 346 -22.12 11.06 -7.17
CA ILE A 346 -22.19 9.64 -7.50
C ILE A 346 -22.06 9.46 -9.00
N TYR A 347 -21.07 8.68 -9.41
CA TYR A 347 -20.84 8.23 -10.77
C TYR A 347 -21.39 6.82 -10.90
N ARG A 348 -22.17 6.57 -11.95
CA ARG A 348 -22.92 5.32 -12.06
C ARG A 348 -22.45 4.49 -13.24
N ALA A 349 -22.38 3.15 -12.98
CA ALA A 349 -22.12 2.15 -13.99
C ALA A 349 -20.90 2.46 -14.87
N VAL A 350 -19.81 2.95 -14.24
CA VAL A 350 -18.58 3.24 -14.98
C VAL A 350 -17.96 1.94 -15.51
N PRO A 351 -17.34 1.97 -16.72
CA PRO A 351 -16.83 0.77 -17.37
C PRO A 351 -15.42 0.37 -16.92
N PHE A 352 -15.00 0.77 -15.73
CA PHE A 352 -13.69 0.46 -15.13
C PHE A 352 -13.83 0.27 -13.63
N VAL A 353 -12.86 -0.39 -13.01
CA VAL A 353 -12.77 -0.51 -11.55
C VAL A 353 -12.14 0.78 -11.01
N ASN A 354 -12.89 1.50 -10.17
CA ASN A 354 -12.36 2.68 -9.49
C ASN A 354 -11.63 2.28 -8.21
N TYR A 355 -10.51 2.95 -7.92
CA TYR A 355 -9.63 2.67 -6.78
C TYR A 355 -9.53 3.87 -5.83
N THR A 356 -9.08 3.59 -4.61
CA THR A 356 -8.72 4.58 -3.58
C THR A 356 -7.48 4.15 -2.82
N THR A 357 -7.06 4.97 -1.85
CA THR A 357 -5.88 4.75 -1.01
C THR A 357 -4.61 4.78 -1.85
N PHE A 358 -4.40 5.96 -2.46
CA PHE A 358 -3.22 6.25 -3.26
C PHE A 358 -2.24 7.11 -2.48
N SER A 359 -1.23 6.48 -1.88
CA SER A 359 -0.06 7.13 -1.29
C SER A 359 0.99 7.37 -2.37
N LEU A 360 0.72 8.30 -3.30
CA LEU A 360 1.50 8.39 -4.53
C LEU A 360 2.90 8.95 -4.33
N TRP A 361 3.12 9.80 -3.32
CA TRP A 361 4.46 10.31 -3.01
C TRP A 361 5.45 9.18 -2.71
N ASP A 362 4.97 8.15 -2.05
CA ASP A 362 5.72 6.96 -1.69
C ASP A 362 5.78 6.00 -2.87
N THR A 363 4.63 5.62 -3.39
CA THR A 363 4.45 4.48 -4.28
C THR A 363 4.90 4.69 -5.72
N TYR A 364 5.02 5.93 -6.23
CA TYR A 364 5.53 6.16 -7.60
C TYR A 364 6.95 5.63 -7.78
N ARG A 365 7.71 5.40 -6.69
CA ARG A 365 9.14 5.04 -6.70
C ARG A 365 9.37 3.55 -6.95
N ALA A 366 8.57 2.66 -6.33
CA ALA A 366 8.70 1.21 -6.52
C ALA A 366 7.36 0.48 -6.67
N ALA A 367 6.35 0.80 -5.84
CA ALA A 367 5.09 0.05 -5.85
C ALA A 367 4.33 0.22 -7.18
N GLN A 368 4.21 1.43 -7.71
CA GLN A 368 3.61 1.66 -9.02
C GLN A 368 4.43 1.04 -10.17
N PRO A 369 5.76 1.19 -10.25
CA PRO A 369 6.59 0.44 -11.18
C PRO A 369 6.41 -1.09 -11.09
N LEU A 370 6.35 -1.66 -9.90
CA LEU A 370 6.08 -3.09 -9.69
C LEU A 370 4.68 -3.46 -10.17
N MET A 371 3.67 -2.60 -9.90
CA MET A 371 2.30 -2.78 -10.39
C MET A 371 2.26 -2.89 -11.91
N THR A 372 3.03 -2.07 -12.64
CA THR A 372 3.13 -2.16 -14.10
C THR A 372 3.71 -3.49 -14.58
N ILE A 373 4.54 -4.14 -13.79
CA ILE A 373 5.13 -5.45 -14.14
C ILE A 373 4.14 -6.59 -13.84
N LEU A 374 3.59 -6.62 -12.61
CA LEU A 374 2.83 -7.76 -12.08
C LEU A 374 1.34 -7.71 -12.39
N HIS A 375 0.77 -6.52 -12.59
CA HIS A 375 -0.66 -6.30 -12.74
C HIS A 375 -1.00 -5.47 -13.98
N PRO A 376 -0.47 -5.84 -15.17
CA PRO A 376 -0.73 -5.09 -16.40
C PRO A 376 -2.22 -4.94 -16.71
N GLU A 377 -3.04 -5.90 -16.26
CA GLU A 377 -4.50 -5.91 -16.42
C GLU A 377 -5.22 -4.82 -15.62
N LYS A 378 -4.59 -4.30 -14.53
CA LYS A 378 -5.16 -3.24 -13.67
C LYS A 378 -4.75 -1.84 -14.12
N MET A 379 -3.71 -1.71 -14.91
CA MET A 379 -3.17 -0.40 -15.30
C MET A 379 -4.18 0.51 -16.02
N PRO A 380 -5.05 0.00 -16.92
CA PRO A 380 -6.11 0.81 -17.51
C PRO A 380 -7.07 1.40 -16.49
N ASP A 381 -7.49 0.61 -15.50
CA ASP A 381 -8.43 1.02 -14.46
C ASP A 381 -7.81 2.06 -13.52
N ILE A 382 -6.55 1.85 -13.11
CA ILE A 382 -5.79 2.81 -12.28
C ILE A 382 -5.63 4.14 -13.02
N ALA A 383 -5.25 4.12 -14.31
CA ALA A 383 -5.13 5.32 -15.10
C ALA A 383 -6.47 6.05 -15.26
N ASN A 384 -7.56 5.33 -15.55
CA ASN A 384 -8.91 5.91 -15.61
C ASN A 384 -9.34 6.50 -14.27
N THR A 385 -9.03 5.83 -13.15
CA THR A 385 -9.29 6.38 -11.80
C THR A 385 -8.58 7.72 -11.62
N MET A 386 -7.29 7.82 -11.93
CA MET A 386 -6.53 9.08 -11.82
C MET A 386 -7.10 10.18 -12.73
N LEU A 387 -7.52 9.83 -13.95
CA LEU A 387 -8.15 10.78 -14.88
C LEU A 387 -9.53 11.24 -14.40
N HIS A 388 -10.30 10.37 -13.78
CA HIS A 388 -11.58 10.74 -13.18
C HIS A 388 -11.38 11.66 -11.97
N ILE A 389 -10.41 11.36 -11.10
CA ILE A 389 -10.03 12.26 -9.99
C ILE A 389 -9.61 13.63 -10.54
N TYR A 390 -8.77 13.68 -11.60
CA TYR A 390 -8.40 14.93 -12.25
C TYR A 390 -9.63 15.73 -12.74
N ARG A 391 -10.59 15.09 -13.41
CA ARG A 391 -11.82 15.75 -13.88
C ARG A 391 -12.69 16.28 -12.74
N GLN A 392 -12.67 15.61 -11.59
CA GLN A 392 -13.51 15.91 -10.43
C GLN A 392 -12.94 17.03 -9.57
N GLN A 393 -11.61 17.09 -9.42
CA GLN A 393 -10.95 18.07 -8.52
C GLN A 393 -10.01 19.05 -9.23
N GLY A 394 -9.79 18.92 -10.54
CA GLY A 394 -8.94 19.81 -11.34
C GLY A 394 -7.45 19.51 -11.31
N LYS A 395 -7.03 18.45 -10.63
CA LYS A 395 -5.64 17.97 -10.56
C LYS A 395 -5.57 16.45 -10.39
N LEU A 396 -4.44 15.86 -10.77
CA LEU A 396 -4.14 14.48 -10.46
C LEU A 396 -4.01 14.28 -8.94
N PRO A 397 -4.26 13.05 -8.43
CA PRO A 397 -4.20 12.80 -7.00
C PRO A 397 -2.78 12.99 -6.44
N VAL A 398 -2.72 13.47 -5.20
CA VAL A 398 -1.52 13.52 -4.36
C VAL A 398 -1.55 12.39 -3.34
N TRP A 399 -2.54 12.42 -2.46
CA TRP A 399 -2.84 11.35 -1.51
C TRP A 399 -4.36 11.20 -1.37
N HIS A 400 -4.94 10.32 -2.16
CA HIS A 400 -6.38 10.14 -2.29
C HIS A 400 -6.89 9.04 -1.35
N LEU A 401 -7.83 9.39 -0.47
CA LEU A 401 -8.42 8.51 0.53
C LEU A 401 -9.95 8.57 0.50
N MET A 402 -10.61 7.46 0.18
CA MET A 402 -12.06 7.27 0.26
C MET A 402 -12.86 8.40 -0.41
N GLY A 403 -12.49 8.76 -1.63
CA GLY A 403 -13.12 9.84 -2.39
C GLY A 403 -12.70 11.25 -1.95
N ASN A 404 -11.62 11.39 -1.21
CA ASN A 404 -11.11 12.69 -0.76
C ASN A 404 -9.64 12.87 -1.14
N GLU A 405 -9.26 14.08 -1.54
CA GLU A 405 -7.87 14.49 -1.64
C GLU A 405 -7.40 15.05 -0.30
N THR A 406 -6.38 14.43 0.28
CA THR A 406 -5.84 14.89 1.56
C THR A 406 -4.75 15.94 1.39
N ASP A 407 -4.16 16.07 0.18
CA ASP A 407 -3.00 16.91 -0.11
C ASP A 407 -1.80 16.68 0.83
N CYS A 408 -1.77 15.52 1.45
CA CYS A 408 -0.66 15.10 2.29
C CYS A 408 0.57 14.85 1.42
N MET A 409 1.75 15.20 1.92
CA MET A 409 3.05 15.08 1.26
C MET A 409 3.30 16.10 0.14
N VAL A 410 4.56 16.19 -0.23
CA VAL A 410 5.08 17.23 -1.14
C VAL A 410 5.00 16.81 -2.61
N GLY A 411 5.03 17.76 -3.52
CA GLY A 411 5.07 17.52 -4.96
C GLY A 411 3.71 17.20 -5.59
N ASN A 412 3.75 16.73 -6.84
CA ASN A 412 2.60 16.25 -7.61
C ASN A 412 2.82 14.80 -8.06
N PRO A 413 2.79 13.84 -7.14
CA PRO A 413 3.23 12.45 -7.40
C PRO A 413 2.30 11.66 -8.34
N GLY A 414 1.05 12.10 -8.54
CA GLY A 414 0.18 11.56 -9.57
C GLY A 414 0.72 11.74 -10.99
N ILE A 415 1.59 12.73 -11.19
CA ILE A 415 2.23 12.97 -12.50
C ILE A 415 3.16 11.83 -12.88
N PRO A 416 4.24 11.51 -12.13
CA PRO A 416 5.11 10.41 -12.51
C PRO A 416 4.38 9.05 -12.56
N ALA A 417 3.41 8.81 -11.68
CA ALA A 417 2.64 7.56 -11.68
C ALA A 417 1.83 7.38 -12.98
N LEU A 418 1.09 8.40 -13.42
CA LEU A 418 0.33 8.32 -14.68
C LEU A 418 1.25 8.35 -15.90
N ALA A 419 2.31 9.16 -15.87
CA ALA A 419 3.29 9.25 -16.95
C ALA A 419 4.00 7.89 -17.18
N ASP A 420 4.31 7.15 -16.12
CA ASP A 420 4.92 5.83 -16.21
C ASP A 420 4.01 4.84 -16.97
N ALA A 421 2.70 4.85 -16.69
CA ALA A 421 1.72 4.03 -17.43
C ALA A 421 1.64 4.40 -18.92
N VAL A 422 1.66 5.72 -19.24
CA VAL A 422 1.64 6.20 -20.63
C VAL A 422 2.89 5.76 -21.38
N LEU A 423 4.08 5.97 -20.81
CA LEU A 423 5.37 5.69 -21.43
C LEU A 423 5.66 4.19 -21.57
N LYS A 424 5.11 3.37 -20.68
CA LYS A 424 5.16 1.90 -20.77
C LYS A 424 4.15 1.31 -21.75
N GLY A 425 3.45 2.17 -22.52
CA GLY A 425 2.57 1.76 -23.61
C GLY A 425 1.25 1.13 -23.16
N TYR A 426 0.79 1.39 -21.93
CA TYR A 426 -0.53 0.97 -21.50
C TYR A 426 -1.61 1.72 -22.25
N GLY A 427 -2.69 0.99 -22.59
CA GLY A 427 -3.89 1.50 -23.25
C GLY A 427 -5.12 1.39 -22.34
N GLY A 428 -6.31 1.52 -22.94
CA GLY A 428 -7.59 1.44 -22.21
C GLY A 428 -8.00 2.75 -21.53
N PHE A 429 -7.25 3.83 -21.79
CA PHE A 429 -7.55 5.21 -21.39
C PHE A 429 -7.14 6.21 -22.49
N ASP A 430 -7.66 7.43 -22.40
CA ASP A 430 -7.35 8.49 -23.36
C ASP A 430 -5.97 9.10 -23.07
N ARG A 431 -4.99 8.86 -23.97
CA ARG A 431 -3.61 9.32 -23.82
C ARG A 431 -3.46 10.83 -23.96
N GLU A 432 -4.26 11.49 -24.82
CA GLU A 432 -4.24 12.95 -24.95
C GLU A 432 -4.80 13.60 -23.70
N GLN A 433 -5.86 13.05 -23.15
CA GLN A 433 -6.40 13.52 -21.87
C GLN A 433 -5.43 13.26 -20.72
N ALA A 434 -4.75 12.11 -20.71
CA ALA A 434 -3.70 11.84 -19.72
C ALA A 434 -2.61 12.92 -19.79
N TYR A 435 -2.14 13.24 -20.98
CA TYR A 435 -1.17 14.34 -21.18
C TYR A 435 -1.70 15.68 -20.67
N GLU A 436 -2.94 16.03 -20.99
CA GLU A 436 -3.55 17.29 -20.51
C GLU A 436 -3.64 17.32 -18.98
N ALA A 437 -4.01 16.19 -18.35
CA ALA A 437 -4.05 16.07 -16.90
C ALA A 437 -2.66 16.23 -16.25
N LEU A 438 -1.62 15.66 -16.87
CA LEU A 438 -0.22 15.84 -16.44
C LEU A 438 0.16 17.32 -16.50
N LYS A 439 -0.04 17.95 -17.65
CA LYS A 439 0.34 19.35 -17.92
C LYS A 439 -0.40 20.31 -16.99
N GLN A 440 -1.72 20.20 -16.86
CA GLN A 440 -2.53 21.07 -16.02
C GLN A 440 -2.16 20.91 -14.55
N SER A 441 -1.96 19.69 -14.06
CA SER A 441 -1.54 19.46 -12.69
C SER A 441 -0.16 20.06 -12.39
N ALA A 442 0.78 20.01 -13.36
CA ALA A 442 2.11 20.60 -13.22
C ALA A 442 2.12 22.14 -13.23
N MET A 443 1.02 22.76 -13.72
CA MET A 443 0.90 24.22 -13.85
C MET A 443 -0.10 24.84 -12.89
N LEU A 444 -0.78 24.05 -12.05
CA LEU A 444 -1.79 24.57 -11.14
C LEU A 444 -1.12 25.41 -10.03
N GLY A 445 -1.53 26.68 -9.92
CA GLY A 445 -0.92 27.68 -9.02
C GLY A 445 -1.31 27.51 -7.55
N GLU A 446 -1.08 26.32 -6.98
CA GLU A 446 -1.28 26.01 -5.56
C GLU A 446 -0.05 25.32 -4.97
N ARG A 447 -0.03 25.12 -3.66
CA ARG A 447 1.00 24.35 -2.95
C ARG A 447 2.43 24.80 -3.30
N GLY A 448 2.65 26.13 -3.42
CA GLY A 448 3.94 26.75 -3.74
C GLY A 448 4.26 26.86 -5.24
N MET A 449 3.46 26.30 -6.14
CA MET A 449 3.70 26.38 -7.57
C MET A 449 3.59 27.82 -8.11
N ASP A 450 2.70 28.64 -7.56
CA ASP A 450 2.61 30.08 -7.85
C ASP A 450 3.91 30.83 -7.55
N LEU A 451 4.55 30.51 -6.42
CA LEU A 451 5.87 31.03 -6.05
C LEU A 451 6.95 30.53 -7.02
N ARG A 452 6.93 29.23 -7.34
CA ARG A 452 7.87 28.62 -8.28
C ARG A 452 7.77 29.24 -9.68
N MET A 453 6.56 29.50 -10.16
CA MET A 453 6.35 30.20 -11.44
C MET A 453 6.88 31.65 -11.41
N LYS A 454 6.78 32.31 -10.27
CA LYS A 454 7.20 33.70 -10.11
C LYS A 454 8.72 33.87 -9.95
N TYR A 455 9.36 32.99 -9.17
CA TYR A 455 10.78 33.12 -8.80
C TYR A 455 11.69 32.17 -9.58
N GLY A 456 11.16 31.17 -10.28
CA GLY A 456 11.92 30.07 -10.90
C GLY A 456 12.23 28.96 -9.92
N TYR A 457 11.92 29.12 -8.64
CA TYR A 457 12.05 28.15 -7.54
C TYR A 457 11.11 28.56 -6.40
N ILE A 458 10.93 27.70 -5.40
CA ILE A 458 10.12 28.01 -4.21
C ILE A 458 11.00 28.64 -3.15
N PRO A 459 10.80 29.95 -2.77
CA PRO A 459 11.59 30.60 -1.74
C PRO A 459 11.29 30.07 -0.34
N CYS A 460 12.32 29.71 0.41
CA CYS A 460 12.22 29.12 1.75
C CYS A 460 11.77 30.11 2.85
N ASP A 461 11.80 31.41 2.59
CA ASP A 461 11.26 32.45 3.48
C ASP A 461 9.76 32.70 3.27
N LEU A 462 9.17 32.15 2.21
CA LEU A 462 7.75 32.28 1.86
C LEU A 462 6.97 30.99 1.94
N PHE A 463 7.63 29.84 2.00
CA PHE A 463 7.00 28.54 1.98
C PHE A 463 7.81 27.51 2.79
N ASN A 464 7.13 26.69 3.59
CA ASN A 464 7.77 25.60 4.32
C ASN A 464 8.05 24.40 3.40
N GLU A 465 9.04 23.59 3.74
CA GLU A 465 9.45 22.41 2.96
C GLU A 465 9.79 22.76 1.49
N ALA A 466 10.25 24.01 1.27
CA ALA A 466 10.42 24.61 -0.06
C ALA A 466 11.35 23.80 -0.98
N VAL A 467 12.44 23.25 -0.44
CA VAL A 467 13.40 22.44 -1.20
C VAL A 467 12.72 21.12 -1.61
N ALA A 468 12.03 20.46 -0.67
CA ALA A 468 11.37 19.20 -0.92
C ALA A 468 10.27 19.34 -2.00
N TYR A 469 9.41 20.35 -1.87
CA TYR A 469 8.37 20.62 -2.88
C TYR A 469 8.95 20.88 -4.26
N ASP A 470 9.96 21.75 -4.35
CA ASP A 470 10.52 22.12 -5.67
C ASP A 470 11.23 20.96 -6.36
N MET A 471 11.96 20.14 -5.59
CA MET A 471 12.67 18.97 -6.15
C MET A 471 11.69 17.91 -6.63
N GLU A 472 10.58 17.67 -5.93
CA GLU A 472 9.52 16.79 -6.40
C GLU A 472 8.79 17.38 -7.62
N TYR A 473 8.61 18.69 -7.70
CA TYR A 473 8.08 19.34 -8.90
C TYR A 473 9.04 19.25 -10.09
N ALA A 474 10.35 19.37 -9.87
CA ALA A 474 11.34 19.20 -10.92
C ALA A 474 11.31 17.79 -11.53
N LEU A 475 11.17 16.79 -10.69
CA LEU A 475 11.01 15.40 -11.08
C LEU A 475 9.70 15.16 -11.85
N ALA A 476 8.59 15.74 -11.37
CA ALA A 476 7.30 15.68 -12.07
C ALA A 476 7.35 16.39 -13.44
N ASP A 477 7.98 17.54 -13.55
CA ASP A 477 8.19 18.26 -14.82
C ASP A 477 8.98 17.42 -15.84
N TRP A 478 10.01 16.71 -15.37
CA TRP A 478 10.74 15.78 -16.25
C TRP A 478 9.83 14.69 -16.79
N ALA A 479 8.94 14.13 -15.97
CA ALA A 479 7.99 13.11 -16.40
C ALA A 479 7.01 13.66 -17.45
N VAL A 480 6.48 14.89 -17.24
CA VAL A 480 5.66 15.58 -18.26
C VAL A 480 6.43 15.77 -19.56
N ALA A 481 7.71 16.17 -19.48
CA ALA A 481 8.55 16.34 -20.65
C ALA A 481 8.71 15.03 -21.46
N GLN A 482 8.91 13.89 -20.78
CA GLN A 482 9.04 12.62 -21.48
C GLN A 482 7.75 12.24 -22.21
N VAL A 483 6.59 12.44 -21.62
CA VAL A 483 5.30 12.20 -22.30
C VAL A 483 5.08 13.19 -23.43
N ALA A 484 5.43 14.47 -23.26
CA ALA A 484 5.38 15.46 -24.33
C ALA A 484 6.25 15.05 -25.52
N LYS A 485 7.46 14.54 -25.29
CA LYS A 485 8.37 14.01 -26.31
C LYS A 485 7.75 12.84 -27.05
N GLU A 486 7.20 11.87 -26.34
CA GLU A 486 6.53 10.69 -26.89
C GLU A 486 5.36 11.08 -27.81
N LEU A 487 4.61 12.11 -27.46
CA LEU A 487 3.46 12.62 -28.21
C LEU A 487 3.85 13.69 -29.25
N GLY A 488 5.14 13.97 -29.48
CA GLY A 488 5.63 14.93 -30.44
C GLY A 488 5.33 16.41 -30.12
N LYS A 489 5.09 16.74 -28.86
CA LYS A 489 4.77 18.11 -28.39
C LYS A 489 6.06 18.86 -28.02
N THR A 490 6.85 19.21 -29.02
CA THR A 490 8.23 19.73 -28.88
C THR A 490 8.32 20.96 -27.95
N ALA A 491 7.45 21.94 -28.11
CA ALA A 491 7.49 23.16 -27.31
C ALA A 491 7.26 22.87 -25.80
N ASP A 492 6.34 21.98 -25.47
CA ASP A 492 6.10 21.55 -24.10
C ASP A 492 7.26 20.68 -23.57
N TYR A 493 7.83 19.83 -24.41
CA TYR A 493 9.03 19.07 -24.05
C TYR A 493 10.17 19.99 -23.61
N ASP A 494 10.51 20.99 -24.42
CA ASP A 494 11.57 21.95 -24.10
C ASP A 494 11.26 22.74 -22.82
N HIS A 495 10.02 23.19 -22.67
CA HIS A 495 9.58 23.94 -21.50
C HIS A 495 9.70 23.15 -20.20
N PHE A 496 9.12 21.96 -20.15
CA PHE A 496 9.12 21.13 -18.94
C PHE A 496 10.50 20.53 -18.66
N LEU A 497 11.29 20.21 -19.70
CA LEU A 497 12.67 19.77 -19.51
C LEU A 497 13.54 20.86 -18.90
N GLU A 498 13.34 22.13 -19.27
CA GLU A 498 14.08 23.24 -18.62
C GLU A 498 13.62 23.44 -17.16
N ARG A 499 12.32 23.40 -16.91
CA ARG A 499 11.77 23.50 -15.54
C ARG A 499 12.27 22.38 -14.61
N SER A 500 12.48 21.18 -15.16
CA SER A 500 12.98 20.03 -14.38
C SER A 500 14.38 20.23 -13.80
N LYS A 501 15.09 21.28 -14.24
CA LYS A 501 16.44 21.62 -13.76
C LYS A 501 16.44 22.62 -12.60
N SER A 502 15.28 23.00 -12.05
CA SER A 502 15.16 23.98 -10.96
C SER A 502 15.95 23.58 -9.70
N TYR A 503 16.17 22.28 -9.46
CA TYR A 503 16.99 21.77 -8.37
C TYR A 503 18.36 22.42 -8.28
N ARG A 504 18.92 22.93 -9.42
CA ARG A 504 20.23 23.62 -9.51
C ARG A 504 20.26 24.90 -8.69
N HIS A 505 19.12 25.56 -8.48
CA HIS A 505 19.05 26.77 -7.63
C HIS A 505 19.42 26.46 -6.17
N PHE A 506 19.06 25.28 -5.68
CA PHE A 506 19.26 24.90 -4.29
C PHE A 506 20.66 24.34 -4.00
N PHE A 507 21.41 23.94 -5.01
CA PHE A 507 22.73 23.36 -4.80
C PHE A 507 23.76 24.44 -4.38
N ASP A 508 24.24 24.31 -3.15
CA ASP A 508 25.30 25.16 -2.64
C ASP A 508 26.68 24.54 -2.90
N PRO A 509 27.52 25.11 -3.80
CA PRO A 509 28.81 24.54 -4.13
C PRO A 509 29.83 24.57 -2.98
N GLN A 510 29.64 25.42 -1.96
CA GLN A 510 30.52 25.49 -0.80
C GLN A 510 30.30 24.32 0.15
N THR A 511 29.03 24.02 0.47
CA THR A 511 28.67 22.94 1.40
C THR A 511 28.43 21.62 0.69
N ARG A 512 28.14 21.65 -0.62
CA ARG A 512 27.75 20.52 -1.47
C ARG A 512 26.48 19.82 -0.94
N PHE A 513 25.47 20.64 -0.61
CA PHE A 513 24.14 20.22 -0.22
C PHE A 513 23.08 21.01 -0.99
N MET A 514 21.90 20.43 -1.13
CA MET A 514 20.69 21.18 -1.47
C MET A 514 20.24 21.97 -0.24
N ARG A 515 20.09 23.30 -0.38
CA ARG A 515 19.78 24.22 0.72
C ARG A 515 18.63 25.14 0.34
N GLY A 516 17.84 25.53 1.33
CA GLY A 516 16.78 26.53 1.14
C GLY A 516 17.36 27.87 0.64
N LEU A 517 16.72 28.40 -0.41
CA LEU A 517 17.04 29.69 -1.02
C LEU A 517 15.91 30.67 -0.75
N ASP A 518 16.23 31.87 -0.21
CA ASP A 518 15.22 32.88 0.10
C ASP A 518 14.76 33.66 -1.17
N SER A 519 13.73 34.49 -1.04
CA SER A 519 13.16 35.28 -2.15
C SER A 519 14.15 36.35 -2.72
N LYS A 520 15.32 36.51 -2.10
CA LYS A 520 16.41 37.39 -2.55
C LYS A 520 17.59 36.61 -3.13
N GLY A 521 17.46 35.30 -3.31
CA GLY A 521 18.52 34.43 -3.86
C GLY A 521 19.66 34.13 -2.89
N ARG A 522 19.40 34.12 -1.58
CA ARG A 522 20.45 33.85 -0.54
C ARG A 522 20.12 32.52 0.16
N PHE A 523 21.13 31.71 0.37
CA PHE A 523 20.96 30.47 1.13
C PHE A 523 20.60 30.76 2.60
N ARG A 524 19.65 29.95 3.12
CA ARG A 524 19.23 30.01 4.53
C ARG A 524 20.38 29.82 5.46
N THR A 525 20.48 30.68 6.49
CA THR A 525 21.48 30.63 7.56
C THR A 525 20.79 30.75 8.92
N PRO A 526 21.31 30.09 9.99
CA PRO A 526 22.40 29.11 9.99
C PRO A 526 22.04 27.82 9.25
N PHE A 527 23.02 27.05 8.81
CA PHE A 527 22.83 25.78 8.12
C PHE A 527 23.49 24.64 8.89
N ASN A 528 22.74 23.57 9.13
CA ASN A 528 23.20 22.31 9.69
C ASN A 528 22.60 21.15 8.88
N PRO A 529 23.42 20.33 8.18
CA PRO A 529 22.90 19.27 7.29
C PRO A 529 22.24 18.09 8.02
N PHE A 530 22.39 17.96 9.33
CA PHE A 530 21.77 16.91 10.16
C PHE A 530 20.43 17.35 10.76
N ARG A 531 20.10 18.63 10.65
CA ARG A 531 18.89 19.17 11.26
C ARG A 531 17.66 18.84 10.40
N SER A 532 16.63 18.39 11.09
CA SER A 532 15.28 18.26 10.55
C SER A 532 14.29 18.82 11.57
N THR A 533 13.26 19.52 11.07
CA THR A 533 12.16 20.00 11.90
C THR A 533 10.87 19.76 11.12
N HIS A 534 10.13 18.74 11.54
CA HIS A 534 8.93 18.29 10.84
C HIS A 534 7.97 19.44 10.52
N ARG A 535 7.60 19.59 9.26
CA ARG A 535 6.69 20.62 8.72
C ARG A 535 7.13 22.07 8.89
N ALA A 536 8.39 22.33 9.32
CA ALA A 536 8.82 23.67 9.69
C ALA A 536 10.24 24.05 9.20
N ASP A 537 10.83 23.29 8.30
CA ASP A 537 12.10 23.63 7.64
C ASP A 537 12.01 23.51 6.11
N ASP A 538 13.15 23.28 5.44
CA ASP A 538 13.23 23.23 3.97
C ASP A 538 12.93 21.85 3.39
N TYR A 539 12.86 20.82 4.23
CA TYR A 539 12.76 19.41 3.80
C TYR A 539 11.53 18.75 4.42
N CYS A 540 10.95 17.81 3.69
CA CYS A 540 9.83 17.01 4.16
C CYS A 540 10.37 15.70 4.72
N GLU A 541 10.13 15.44 6.01
CA GLU A 541 10.55 14.19 6.67
C GLU A 541 11.99 13.79 6.34
N GLY A 542 12.89 14.75 6.38
CA GLY A 542 14.28 14.58 5.99
C GLY A 542 15.15 15.76 6.37
N ASN A 543 16.41 15.67 5.97
CA ASN A 543 17.38 16.75 6.09
C ASN A 543 18.21 16.90 4.81
N ALA A 544 19.22 17.76 4.83
CA ALA A 544 20.05 18.02 3.65
C ALA A 544 20.80 16.77 3.15
N TRP A 545 21.14 15.82 4.03
CA TRP A 545 21.80 14.59 3.63
C TRP A 545 20.93 13.70 2.76
N GLN A 546 19.63 13.54 3.07
CA GLN A 546 18.71 12.75 2.27
C GLN A 546 18.32 13.48 0.98
N TYR A 547 17.95 14.77 1.08
CA TYR A 547 17.39 15.51 -0.05
C TYR A 547 18.42 15.91 -1.13
N THR A 548 19.73 15.94 -0.82
CA THR A 548 20.76 16.25 -1.83
C THR A 548 20.73 15.29 -3.03
N TRP A 549 20.21 14.09 -2.86
CA TRP A 549 20.19 13.03 -3.88
C TRP A 549 18.85 12.93 -4.64
N LEU A 550 17.84 13.73 -4.28
CA LEU A 550 16.50 13.65 -4.89
C LEU A 550 16.48 14.30 -6.29
N VAL A 551 17.37 13.84 -7.16
CA VAL A 551 17.47 14.19 -8.58
C VAL A 551 17.62 12.92 -9.42
N PRO A 552 16.74 11.91 -9.29
CA PRO A 552 16.87 10.66 -10.02
C PRO A 552 16.69 10.82 -11.53
N HIS A 553 16.04 11.90 -11.96
CA HIS A 553 15.71 12.21 -13.34
C HIS A 553 16.86 12.89 -14.12
N ASP A 554 17.88 13.47 -13.44
CA ASP A 554 19.00 14.18 -14.06
C ASP A 554 20.30 13.95 -13.25
N VAL A 555 20.70 12.69 -13.10
CA VAL A 555 21.89 12.31 -12.31
C VAL A 555 23.17 12.94 -12.90
N GLU A 556 23.30 13.01 -14.24
CA GLU A 556 24.44 13.66 -14.90
C GLU A 556 24.48 15.16 -14.61
N GLY A 557 23.31 15.83 -14.58
CA GLY A 557 23.22 17.24 -14.19
C GLY A 557 23.62 17.46 -12.73
N LEU A 558 23.24 16.55 -11.84
CA LEU A 558 23.64 16.59 -10.43
C LEU A 558 25.17 16.38 -10.28
N ILE A 559 25.77 15.43 -11.01
CA ILE A 559 27.21 15.22 -11.06
C ILE A 559 27.93 16.51 -11.49
N GLY A 560 27.36 17.22 -12.50
CA GLY A 560 27.85 18.52 -12.94
C GLY A 560 27.86 19.57 -11.83
N CYS A 561 26.82 19.60 -10.97
CA CYS A 561 26.77 20.50 -9.79
C CYS A 561 27.90 20.21 -8.80
N PHE A 562 28.28 18.95 -8.61
CA PHE A 562 29.41 18.56 -7.76
C PHE A 562 30.78 18.88 -8.35
N GLY A 563 30.86 19.20 -9.65
CA GLY A 563 32.10 19.43 -10.37
C GLY A 563 32.75 18.15 -10.92
N GLY A 564 32.02 17.04 -10.96
CA GLY A 564 32.44 15.79 -11.58
C GLY A 564 32.18 14.55 -10.72
N LYS A 565 32.36 13.39 -11.35
CA LYS A 565 32.05 12.07 -10.77
C LYS A 565 32.81 11.77 -9.46
N GLU A 566 34.07 12.19 -9.36
CA GLU A 566 34.90 11.93 -8.18
C GLU A 566 34.36 12.66 -6.94
N ALA A 567 34.04 13.95 -7.09
CA ALA A 567 33.47 14.74 -5.99
C ALA A 567 32.06 14.28 -5.59
N PHE A 568 31.25 13.91 -6.57
CA PHE A 568 29.94 13.31 -6.37
C PHE A 568 30.05 12.00 -5.57
N THR A 569 30.91 11.07 -6.03
CA THR A 569 31.12 9.78 -5.39
C THR A 569 31.62 9.92 -3.95
N GLY A 570 32.59 10.79 -3.71
CA GLY A 570 33.12 11.03 -2.36
C GLY A 570 32.05 11.56 -1.39
N LYS A 571 31.14 12.40 -1.87
CA LYS A 571 30.00 12.88 -1.08
C LYS A 571 28.97 11.78 -0.84
N LEU A 572 28.67 10.97 -1.88
CA LEU A 572 27.76 9.83 -1.76
C LEU A 572 28.30 8.77 -0.78
N ASP A 573 29.60 8.47 -0.83
CA ASP A 573 30.24 7.57 0.14
C ASP A 573 30.08 8.09 1.57
N SER A 574 30.21 9.42 1.76
CA SER A 574 30.06 10.06 3.07
C SER A 574 28.66 9.88 3.66
N LEU A 575 27.61 9.83 2.85
CA LEU A 575 26.23 9.62 3.29
C LEU A 575 26.09 8.36 4.18
N PHE A 576 26.78 7.29 3.82
CA PHE A 576 26.67 5.99 4.48
C PHE A 576 27.58 5.79 5.70
N VAL A 577 28.49 6.75 5.98
CA VAL A 577 29.48 6.62 7.05
C VAL A 577 29.45 7.75 8.08
N VAL A 578 28.74 8.84 7.82
CA VAL A 578 28.55 9.91 8.79
C VAL A 578 27.67 9.45 9.95
N SER A 579 27.66 10.24 11.05
CA SER A 579 26.81 9.94 12.20
C SER A 579 25.32 9.81 11.81
N SER A 580 24.63 8.81 12.35
CA SER A 580 23.18 8.62 12.21
C SER A 580 22.36 9.50 13.16
N VAL A 581 22.98 10.36 13.94
CA VAL A 581 22.28 11.28 14.86
C VAL A 581 21.56 12.35 14.06
N LEU A 582 20.26 12.50 14.32
CA LEU A 582 19.42 13.57 13.80
C LEU A 582 19.36 14.72 14.81
N GLU A 583 19.33 15.94 14.33
CA GLU A 583 19.24 17.14 15.15
C GLU A 583 17.92 17.89 14.88
N GLY A 584 17.41 18.59 15.89
CA GLY A 584 16.13 19.29 15.82
C GLY A 584 14.95 18.43 16.27
N ALA A 585 13.74 18.77 15.81
CA ALA A 585 12.50 18.00 16.02
C ALA A 585 12.23 17.12 14.78
N ALA A 586 13.11 16.15 14.56
CA ALA A 586 13.05 15.28 13.40
C ALA A 586 11.78 14.41 13.43
N SER A 587 11.24 14.15 12.24
CA SER A 587 10.14 13.20 12.07
C SER A 587 10.59 11.78 12.42
N PRO A 588 9.74 10.97 13.09
CA PRO A 588 10.02 9.56 13.32
C PRO A 588 10.12 8.74 12.03
N ASP A 589 9.59 9.25 10.92
CA ASP A 589 9.69 8.63 9.58
C ASP A 589 11.14 8.52 9.09
N ILE A 590 12.06 9.35 9.60
CA ILE A 590 13.49 9.25 9.28
C ILE A 590 14.09 8.09 10.06
N SER A 591 13.94 6.89 9.56
CA SER A 591 14.30 5.62 10.22
C SER A 591 15.12 4.70 9.30
N GLY A 592 15.55 3.54 9.79
CA GLY A 592 16.36 2.60 9.01
C GLY A 592 17.69 3.19 8.55
N LEU A 593 18.39 3.91 9.45
CA LEU A 593 19.56 4.70 9.11
C LEU A 593 20.82 3.85 8.92
N ILE A 594 21.52 4.09 7.79
CA ILE A 594 22.91 3.69 7.53
C ILE A 594 23.68 4.99 7.28
N GLY A 595 24.41 5.49 8.28
CA GLY A 595 24.86 6.89 8.26
C GLY A 595 23.64 7.83 8.24
N GLN A 596 23.54 8.67 7.22
CA GLN A 596 22.37 9.52 6.98
C GLN A 596 21.50 9.02 5.81
N TYR A 597 21.78 7.86 5.26
CA TYR A 597 20.85 7.17 4.37
C TYR A 597 19.68 6.63 5.23
N ALA A 598 18.46 7.06 4.95
CA ALA A 598 17.27 6.70 5.71
C ALA A 598 16.40 5.77 4.87
N HIS A 599 16.54 4.45 5.03
CA HIS A 599 15.76 3.49 4.25
C HIS A 599 14.27 3.52 4.59
N GLY A 600 13.96 3.86 5.82
CA GLY A 600 12.57 3.96 6.30
C GLY A 600 11.80 5.15 5.73
N ASN A 601 12.40 5.97 4.86
CA ASN A 601 11.68 7.03 4.17
C ASN A 601 12.07 7.11 2.68
N GLU A 602 11.12 7.32 1.83
CA GLU A 602 11.13 7.08 0.38
C GLU A 602 12.12 7.94 -0.43
N PRO A 603 12.42 9.19 -0.07
CA PRO A 603 13.43 9.98 -0.80
C PRO A 603 14.80 9.31 -0.90
N SER A 604 15.10 8.32 -0.03
CA SER A 604 16.36 7.57 -0.04
C SER A 604 16.36 6.35 -0.99
N HIS A 605 15.23 5.83 -1.40
CA HIS A 605 15.08 4.50 -2.01
C HIS A 605 15.90 4.29 -3.28
N HIS A 606 16.08 5.33 -4.11
CA HIS A 606 16.87 5.24 -5.36
C HIS A 606 18.38 5.43 -5.14
N VAL A 607 18.79 5.98 -3.99
CA VAL A 607 20.15 6.53 -3.79
C VAL A 607 21.24 5.47 -3.93
N VAL A 608 21.01 4.26 -3.44
CA VAL A 608 22.01 3.18 -3.53
C VAL A 608 22.29 2.75 -4.99
N TYR A 609 21.35 2.98 -5.90
CA TYR A 609 21.49 2.65 -7.34
C TYR A 609 22.28 3.70 -8.12
N LEU A 610 22.49 4.87 -7.55
CA LEU A 610 23.32 5.93 -8.17
C LEU A 610 24.74 5.46 -8.43
N TYR A 611 25.29 4.55 -7.63
CA TYR A 611 26.61 3.96 -7.86
C TYR A 611 26.66 3.17 -9.18
N THR A 612 25.62 2.38 -9.50
CA THR A 612 25.55 1.69 -10.81
C THR A 612 25.54 2.71 -11.95
N MET A 613 24.84 3.84 -11.82
CA MET A 613 24.76 4.87 -12.86
C MET A 613 26.09 5.57 -13.12
N ILE A 614 27.01 5.59 -12.14
CA ILE A 614 28.32 6.25 -12.25
C ILE A 614 29.49 5.29 -12.49
N GLY A 615 29.21 3.99 -12.74
CA GLY A 615 30.23 2.99 -13.07
C GLY A 615 30.87 2.30 -11.87
N GLN A 616 30.19 2.29 -10.71
CA GLN A 616 30.65 1.60 -9.50
C GLN A 616 29.59 0.59 -8.98
N PRO A 617 29.14 -0.38 -9.83
CA PRO A 617 28.05 -1.28 -9.50
C PRO A 617 28.30 -2.15 -8.26
N TRP A 618 29.55 -2.40 -7.91
CA TRP A 618 29.90 -3.15 -6.68
C TRP A 618 29.45 -2.43 -5.43
N LYS A 619 29.49 -1.08 -5.38
CA LYS A 619 28.97 -0.32 -4.23
C LYS A 619 27.46 -0.39 -4.13
N THR A 620 26.74 -0.39 -5.28
CA THR A 620 25.30 -0.70 -5.30
C THR A 620 25.06 -2.09 -4.71
N ALA A 621 25.80 -3.11 -5.15
CA ALA A 621 25.64 -4.48 -4.66
C ALA A 621 25.89 -4.57 -3.15
N ASP A 622 26.93 -3.91 -2.65
CA ASP A 622 27.23 -3.83 -1.20
C ASP A 622 26.04 -3.27 -0.43
N LYS A 623 25.54 -2.11 -0.83
CA LYS A 623 24.46 -1.42 -0.12
C LYS A 623 23.11 -2.12 -0.25
N VAL A 624 22.76 -2.58 -1.44
CA VAL A 624 21.51 -3.34 -1.65
C VAL A 624 21.51 -4.61 -0.79
N ARG A 625 22.61 -5.38 -0.77
CA ARG A 625 22.70 -6.58 0.06
C ARG A 625 22.68 -6.26 1.56
N GLU A 626 23.36 -5.19 1.98
CA GLU A 626 23.31 -4.71 3.36
C GLU A 626 21.85 -4.42 3.76
N ILE A 627 21.13 -3.63 2.98
CA ILE A 627 19.74 -3.26 3.26
C ILE A 627 18.84 -4.51 3.29
N LEU A 628 18.88 -5.35 2.24
CA LEU A 628 18.04 -6.54 2.13
C LEU A 628 18.21 -7.52 3.31
N THR A 629 19.40 -7.56 3.93
CA THR A 629 19.72 -8.55 4.97
C THR A 629 19.76 -7.98 6.39
N THR A 630 19.75 -6.64 6.55
CA THR A 630 19.86 -6.00 7.87
C THR A 630 18.70 -5.09 8.24
N LEU A 631 17.86 -4.69 7.26
CA LEU A 631 16.71 -3.79 7.49
C LEU A 631 15.36 -4.46 7.21
N TYR A 632 15.37 -5.73 6.78
CA TYR A 632 14.18 -6.57 6.62
C TYR A 632 14.38 -7.87 7.39
N HIS A 633 13.43 -8.21 8.26
CA HIS A 633 13.55 -9.37 9.14
C HIS A 633 12.25 -10.18 9.19
N ASP A 634 12.41 -11.49 9.45
CA ASP A 634 11.31 -12.42 9.67
C ASP A 634 10.82 -12.36 11.14
N ARG A 635 10.25 -11.20 11.52
CA ARG A 635 9.72 -10.93 12.87
C ARG A 635 8.79 -9.70 12.85
N PRO A 636 7.97 -9.46 13.90
CA PRO A 636 7.02 -8.35 13.90
C PRO A 636 7.61 -6.96 13.64
N ASP A 637 8.78 -6.64 14.20
CA ASP A 637 9.53 -5.41 13.94
C ASP A 637 10.44 -5.53 12.70
N GLY A 638 10.04 -6.32 11.73
CA GLY A 638 10.84 -6.68 10.55
C GLY A 638 10.91 -5.62 9.45
N LEU A 639 10.26 -4.47 9.62
CA LEU A 639 10.38 -3.31 8.74
C LEU A 639 11.01 -2.16 9.50
N SER A 640 11.89 -1.42 8.83
CA SER A 640 12.67 -0.35 9.45
C SER A 640 11.96 1.01 9.52
N GLY A 641 10.75 1.12 9.01
CA GLY A 641 9.89 2.31 8.99
C GLY A 641 8.52 1.95 8.48
N ASN A 642 7.71 2.96 8.17
CA ASN A 642 6.39 2.81 7.58
C ASN A 642 6.45 1.89 6.37
N GLU A 643 5.48 1.00 6.23
CA GLU A 643 5.38 0.13 5.05
C GLU A 643 4.93 0.94 3.81
N ASP A 644 4.16 2.01 4.05
CA ASP A 644 3.70 3.02 3.10
C ASP A 644 3.03 2.43 1.85
N VAL A 645 1.94 1.72 2.14
CA VAL A 645 0.95 1.28 1.13
C VAL A 645 1.62 0.43 0.03
N GLY A 646 2.55 -0.44 0.44
CA GLY A 646 3.27 -1.33 -0.46
C GLY A 646 4.63 -0.84 -0.92
N GLN A 647 5.04 0.41 -0.63
CA GLN A 647 6.28 0.97 -1.18
C GLN A 647 7.54 0.33 -0.59
N MET A 648 7.65 0.21 0.73
CA MET A 648 8.78 -0.44 1.39
C MET A 648 8.94 -1.89 0.94
N SER A 649 7.82 -2.59 0.84
CA SER A 649 7.75 -3.98 0.38
C SER A 649 8.09 -4.12 -1.11
N ALA A 650 7.62 -3.21 -1.96
CA ALA A 650 7.95 -3.22 -3.38
C ALA A 650 9.43 -2.96 -3.65
N TRP A 651 10.07 -2.10 -2.83
CA TRP A 651 11.52 -1.92 -2.89
C TRP A 651 12.26 -3.25 -2.63
N TYR A 652 11.82 -3.99 -1.58
CA TYR A 652 12.39 -5.31 -1.27
C TYR A 652 12.19 -6.29 -2.42
N VAL A 653 10.98 -6.37 -2.97
CA VAL A 653 10.66 -7.28 -4.09
C VAL A 653 11.53 -6.99 -5.31
N LEU A 654 11.55 -5.75 -5.79
CA LEU A 654 12.33 -5.37 -6.97
C LEU A 654 13.84 -5.56 -6.74
N SER A 655 14.37 -5.09 -5.60
CA SER A 655 15.79 -5.17 -5.27
C SER A 655 16.25 -6.62 -5.08
N SER A 656 15.43 -7.50 -4.52
CA SER A 656 15.73 -8.92 -4.38
C SER A 656 15.72 -9.67 -5.72
N LEU A 657 14.95 -9.19 -6.71
CA LEU A 657 15.02 -9.66 -8.10
C LEU A 657 16.26 -9.16 -8.84
N GLY A 658 16.97 -8.17 -8.29
CA GLY A 658 18.24 -7.66 -8.79
C GLY A 658 18.15 -6.38 -9.61
N PHE A 659 17.03 -5.66 -9.62
CA PHE A 659 16.88 -4.40 -10.38
C PHE A 659 15.86 -3.45 -9.74
N TYR A 660 15.98 -2.15 -10.06
CA TYR A 660 15.13 -1.09 -9.50
C TYR A 660 14.98 0.06 -10.49
N GLN A 661 13.75 0.60 -10.64
CA GLN A 661 13.49 1.76 -11.48
C GLN A 661 13.96 3.03 -10.77
N VAL A 662 15.03 3.68 -11.24
CA VAL A 662 15.60 4.88 -10.61
C VAL A 662 14.88 6.12 -11.08
N GLU A 663 14.77 6.30 -12.41
CA GLU A 663 14.07 7.46 -12.95
C GLU A 663 12.56 7.25 -12.86
N PRO A 664 11.80 8.22 -12.33
CA PRO A 664 10.36 8.15 -12.37
C PRO A 664 9.86 8.23 -13.82
N ALA A 665 8.98 7.34 -14.22
CA ALA A 665 8.47 7.25 -15.58
C ALA A 665 9.58 7.04 -16.68
N GLY A 666 10.74 6.51 -16.29
CA GLY A 666 11.87 6.27 -17.21
C GLY A 666 11.82 4.91 -17.88
N GLY A 667 11.20 3.92 -17.26
CA GLY A 667 11.17 2.55 -17.76
C GLY A 667 12.51 1.83 -17.75
N ARG A 668 13.54 2.35 -17.07
CA ARG A 668 14.88 1.76 -16.90
C ARG A 668 15.04 1.24 -15.49
N TYR A 669 15.29 -0.06 -15.37
CA TYR A 669 15.48 -0.75 -14.08
C TYR A 669 16.97 -1.06 -13.92
N PHE A 670 17.67 -0.26 -13.14
CA PHE A 670 19.10 -0.39 -12.90
C PHE A 670 19.42 -1.63 -12.06
N PHE A 671 20.49 -2.34 -12.46
CA PHE A 671 20.90 -3.55 -11.77
C PHE A 671 21.55 -3.26 -10.42
N GLY A 672 21.14 -4.08 -9.42
CA GLY A 672 21.70 -4.10 -8.08
C GLY A 672 22.47 -5.40 -7.81
N SER A 673 21.92 -6.24 -6.92
CA SER A 673 22.48 -7.57 -6.63
C SER A 673 21.31 -8.51 -6.30
N PRO A 674 20.97 -9.46 -7.17
CA PRO A 674 19.87 -10.40 -6.94
C PRO A 674 20.09 -11.19 -5.66
N LEU A 675 19.05 -11.32 -4.83
CA LEU A 675 19.14 -12.05 -3.56
C LEU A 675 18.96 -13.55 -3.75
N PHE A 676 18.14 -13.97 -4.71
CA PHE A 676 17.75 -15.35 -4.95
C PHE A 676 18.50 -15.95 -6.14
N ASP A 677 18.69 -17.28 -6.11
CA ASP A 677 19.36 -18.00 -7.19
C ASP A 677 18.52 -18.00 -8.47
N LYS A 678 17.19 -18.05 -8.30
CA LYS A 678 16.25 -18.00 -9.42
C LYS A 678 14.93 -17.37 -9.00
N ALA A 679 14.36 -16.62 -9.92
CA ALA A 679 12.98 -16.14 -9.83
C ALA A 679 12.29 -16.27 -11.19
N GLU A 680 10.98 -16.60 -11.16
CA GLU A 680 10.09 -16.57 -12.33
C GLU A 680 9.03 -15.53 -12.07
N VAL A 681 8.94 -14.53 -12.94
CA VAL A 681 8.03 -13.39 -12.82
C VAL A 681 7.06 -13.42 -13.99
N ARG A 682 5.77 -13.55 -13.70
CA ARG A 682 4.74 -13.37 -14.73
C ARG A 682 4.67 -11.90 -15.10
N VAL A 683 4.83 -11.61 -16.39
CA VAL A 683 4.84 -10.26 -16.94
C VAL A 683 3.78 -10.15 -18.04
N ARG A 684 3.62 -8.94 -18.61
CA ARG A 684 2.55 -8.64 -19.58
C ARG A 684 2.47 -9.66 -20.73
N ASP A 685 3.59 -10.00 -21.35
CA ASP A 685 3.60 -10.81 -22.58
C ASP A 685 4.19 -12.22 -22.37
N GLY A 686 4.50 -12.61 -21.11
CA GLY A 686 5.08 -13.92 -20.84
C GLY A 686 5.54 -14.14 -19.41
N VAL A 687 6.70 -14.78 -19.27
CA VAL A 687 7.40 -15.01 -18.02
C VAL A 687 8.84 -14.53 -18.18
N LEU A 688 9.29 -13.67 -17.27
CA LEU A 688 10.70 -13.33 -17.11
C LEU A 688 11.31 -14.28 -16.09
N THR A 689 12.29 -15.08 -16.51
CA THR A 689 13.11 -15.90 -15.62
C THR A 689 14.39 -15.14 -15.29
N VAL A 690 14.61 -14.84 -14.02
CA VAL A 690 15.86 -14.26 -13.52
C VAL A 690 16.68 -15.37 -12.88
N THR A 691 17.93 -15.56 -13.30
CA THR A 691 18.84 -16.55 -12.75
C THR A 691 20.14 -15.90 -12.32
N ALA A 692 20.59 -16.16 -11.11
CA ALA A 692 21.87 -15.68 -10.58
C ALA A 692 22.79 -16.86 -10.32
N HIS A 693 23.68 -17.15 -11.27
CA HIS A 693 24.65 -18.25 -11.19
C HIS A 693 25.74 -17.92 -10.15
N ASN A 694 26.11 -18.91 -9.34
CA ASN A 694 27.10 -18.79 -8.26
C ASN A 694 26.74 -17.78 -7.18
N ASN A 695 25.48 -17.43 -7.01
CA ASN A 695 25.02 -16.44 -6.05
C ASN A 695 25.26 -16.92 -4.60
N SER A 696 25.73 -16.03 -3.75
CA SER A 696 25.91 -16.29 -2.31
C SER A 696 26.14 -14.97 -1.55
N ALA A 697 26.25 -15.02 -0.23
CA ALA A 697 26.63 -13.86 0.58
C ALA A 697 28.03 -13.32 0.20
N ALA A 698 28.95 -14.19 -0.24
CA ALA A 698 30.28 -13.80 -0.70
C ALA A 698 30.27 -13.37 -2.18
N ASN A 699 29.53 -14.09 -3.03
CA ASN A 699 29.46 -13.84 -4.47
C ASN A 699 28.27 -12.92 -4.76
N LYS A 700 28.35 -11.67 -4.36
CA LYS A 700 27.28 -10.68 -4.49
C LYS A 700 27.47 -9.68 -5.64
N TYR A 701 28.62 -9.74 -6.34
CA TYR A 701 28.94 -8.80 -7.41
C TYR A 701 28.66 -9.44 -8.77
N ILE A 702 27.93 -8.70 -9.62
CA ILE A 702 27.68 -9.11 -10.99
C ILE A 702 28.99 -9.03 -11.78
N GLN A 703 29.35 -10.14 -12.45
CA GLN A 703 30.52 -10.26 -13.33
C GLN A 703 30.16 -10.14 -14.80
N ALA A 704 28.96 -10.62 -15.16
CA ALA A 704 28.41 -10.55 -16.51
C ALA A 704 26.89 -10.66 -16.46
N VAL A 705 26.25 -10.12 -17.49
CA VAL A 705 24.79 -10.23 -17.69
C VAL A 705 24.52 -10.79 -19.08
N LYS A 706 23.51 -11.65 -19.18
CA LYS A 706 22.95 -12.12 -20.46
C LYS A 706 21.45 -11.91 -20.47
N LEU A 707 20.92 -11.52 -21.61
CA LEU A 707 19.49 -11.48 -21.87
C LEU A 707 19.17 -12.40 -23.05
N ASN A 708 18.35 -13.43 -22.82
CA ASN A 708 18.00 -14.44 -23.80
C ASN A 708 19.26 -15.11 -24.42
N GLY A 709 20.25 -15.45 -23.57
CA GLY A 709 21.51 -16.11 -23.93
C GLY A 709 22.53 -15.22 -24.63
N LYS A 710 22.24 -13.92 -24.85
CA LYS A 710 23.16 -12.95 -25.50
C LYS A 710 23.78 -12.06 -24.41
N PRO A 711 25.10 -11.71 -24.56
CA PRO A 711 25.71 -10.72 -23.67
C PRO A 711 24.92 -9.42 -23.64
N TYR A 712 24.75 -8.87 -22.44
CA TYR A 712 24.01 -7.65 -22.19
C TYR A 712 24.90 -6.66 -21.42
N THR A 713 25.25 -5.55 -22.07
CA THR A 713 26.26 -4.61 -21.58
C THR A 713 25.69 -3.26 -21.13
N LYS A 714 24.37 -3.20 -20.86
CA LYS A 714 23.72 -2.02 -20.26
C LYS A 714 23.68 -2.16 -18.74
N PRO A 715 23.77 -1.06 -17.97
CA PRO A 715 23.65 -1.10 -16.51
C PRO A 715 22.22 -1.32 -15.99
N TYR A 716 21.24 -1.46 -16.88
CA TYR A 716 19.81 -1.58 -16.58
C TYR A 716 19.12 -2.51 -17.57
N ILE A 717 17.97 -3.06 -17.19
CA ILE A 717 17.03 -3.68 -18.11
C ILE A 717 15.88 -2.70 -18.40
N ALA A 718 15.46 -2.60 -19.68
CA ALA A 718 14.33 -1.77 -20.05
C ALA A 718 12.99 -2.44 -19.71
N PHE A 719 11.95 -1.64 -19.47
CA PHE A 719 10.61 -2.18 -19.21
C PHE A 719 10.11 -3.09 -20.36
N ASP A 720 10.36 -2.72 -21.61
CA ASP A 720 9.94 -3.56 -22.75
C ASP A 720 10.59 -4.94 -22.75
N ASP A 721 11.88 -5.02 -22.35
CA ASP A 721 12.57 -6.31 -22.19
C ASP A 721 11.97 -7.12 -21.03
N ILE A 722 11.59 -6.48 -19.93
CA ILE A 722 10.87 -7.13 -18.81
C ILE A 722 9.51 -7.62 -19.28
N ALA A 723 8.72 -6.75 -19.89
CA ALA A 723 7.33 -7.02 -20.30
C ALA A 723 7.22 -8.13 -21.33
N ALA A 724 8.23 -8.25 -22.21
CA ALA A 724 8.31 -9.33 -23.21
C ALA A 724 8.56 -10.71 -22.58
N GLY A 725 9.12 -10.75 -21.37
CA GLY A 725 9.59 -12.00 -20.75
C GLY A 725 10.91 -12.49 -21.33
N GLY A 726 11.26 -13.74 -21.02
CA GLY A 726 12.51 -14.36 -21.46
C GLY A 726 13.43 -14.72 -20.29
N VAL A 727 14.74 -14.74 -20.51
CA VAL A 727 15.72 -15.18 -19.52
C VAL A 727 16.77 -14.08 -19.31
N LEU A 728 16.82 -13.57 -18.07
CA LEU A 728 17.85 -12.67 -17.59
C LEU A 728 18.81 -13.46 -16.68
N GLU A 729 20.07 -13.53 -17.05
CA GLU A 729 21.08 -14.29 -16.35
C GLU A 729 22.17 -13.39 -15.80
N PHE A 730 22.48 -13.54 -14.54
CA PHE A 730 23.60 -12.90 -13.85
C PHE A 730 24.66 -13.94 -13.52
N GLU A 731 25.92 -13.68 -13.90
CA GLU A 731 27.08 -14.40 -13.39
C GLU A 731 27.60 -13.64 -12.17
N MET A 732 27.56 -14.29 -10.99
CA MET A 732 27.93 -13.68 -9.73
C MET A 732 29.35 -14.08 -9.31
N GLY A 733 30.06 -13.18 -8.61
CA GLY A 733 31.41 -13.44 -8.12
C GLY A 733 31.73 -12.65 -6.84
N ALA A 734 32.87 -12.98 -6.23
CA ALA A 734 33.35 -12.38 -4.98
C ALA A 734 34.10 -11.05 -5.17
N GLU A 735 34.58 -10.78 -6.39
CA GLU A 735 35.40 -9.60 -6.65
C GLU A 735 34.57 -8.49 -7.33
N PRO A 736 34.76 -7.22 -6.92
CA PRO A 736 34.20 -6.07 -7.60
C PRO A 736 34.48 -6.06 -9.10
N ALA A 737 33.47 -5.84 -9.93
CA ALA A 737 33.62 -5.79 -11.38
C ALA A 737 32.75 -4.70 -12.02
N VAL A 738 33.17 -4.20 -13.18
CA VAL A 738 32.33 -3.42 -14.09
C VAL A 738 32.16 -4.26 -15.38
N TRP A 739 30.92 -4.62 -15.65
CA TRP A 739 30.57 -5.56 -16.72
C TRP A 739 29.81 -4.90 -17.87
N TYR A 740 29.62 -3.59 -17.80
CA TYR A 740 28.91 -2.78 -18.80
C TYR A 740 29.74 -1.58 -19.27
N GLU A 741 29.31 -0.99 -20.37
CA GLU A 741 29.85 0.26 -20.90
C GLU A 741 29.01 1.44 -20.39
N LEU A 742 29.69 2.53 -19.93
CA LEU A 742 29.06 3.75 -19.44
C LEU A 742 28.58 4.65 -20.56
#